data_a0d1a6db37a452a9dc7cc43070887671
#
_entry.id   a0d1a6db37a452a9dc7cc43070887671
#
_cell.length_a   1.000
_cell.length_b   1.000
_cell.length_c   1.000
_cell.angle_alpha   90.00
_cell.angle_beta   90.00
_cell.angle_gamma   90.00
#
_symmetry.space_group_name_H-M   'P 1'
#
loop_
_entity.id
_entity.type
_entity.pdbx_description
1 polymer ?
#
loop_
_entity_poly.entity_id
_entity_poly.type
_entity_poly.pdbx_seq_one_letter_code
_entity_poly.pdbx_strand_id
1 'polypeptide(L)'
;DVEMYFKAGVEYTIELEAALGTMGDIVRKVSNSLDTINEAYLSIMKLTGASPDADRDYNFLEIMPETVAHIIIESRTLYEVADELTNLAGIKSSNVATLERAAWLLQRMGSDPEDEIARNLTELKSRIGSLGTWLNDAKTQPLKLDVVCIQGVSAERPQAKANFFQSFAHEFQSFIQSFIRNYNRMGATEVEDGSSVEVWLAKGRDQSQVIRNLINNDFTPQTGISVDLKLVAGGTLLPSILSGKGPNVYIGLGEDSVINYAIRGALEDISVMDGFEDVTNTTPGDPNQQFTEAAMFVLQLADADGVNHCYGLPEEQNFPMMFLRTDILAELNIEIPKTWEDVLSAVIKLQQNNMTIGMSNDYKIFLYQMGGTLFADDGMRINLDSNLALDSFEQMCNLFKMYSFPYKYDFANRFRTGEMPIGIASYNSTYNHLVVFATELRGKWQFLPLPGFEREDGTINNVSVSTVNAIVMITGADEAKKKDSWEFMKWHTGAQCQIDYSNEMVAIMGDSAKYATANVKALESMPWTREEYENLNAQFSNLASIPNYPGSYIIGRYTKFAFLAVYNDNADAVTQLLSYITTINKEITRKRSEFGLPTLEIGQTLAGLRRDQINEALDALGSSASAYTSQIDALKKAMDDIPTYSTYCEDTYIDALRAAGKALGAADANLFGDIAKKVDECANALKSYQSSYPAASGSTAK
;
A
#
# COMPACT_ATOMS: atom_id res chain seq x y z
N ASP A 1 43.30 5.72 26.57
CA ASP A 1 43.72 4.55 27.34
C ASP A 1 43.52 4.84 28.83
N VAL A 2 42.86 3.92 29.53
CA VAL A 2 42.65 3.97 30.98
C VAL A 2 43.28 2.73 31.58
N GLU A 3 44.23 2.92 32.51
CA GLU A 3 44.82 1.81 33.27
C GLU A 3 43.88 1.45 34.43
N MET A 4 43.51 0.19 34.53
CA MET A 4 42.65 -0.33 35.57
C MET A 4 43.35 -1.48 36.28
N TYR A 5 43.26 -1.50 37.62
CA TYR A 5 43.85 -2.55 38.47
C TYR A 5 42.72 -3.45 38.99
N PHE A 6 42.68 -4.70 38.54
CA PHE A 6 41.75 -5.70 39.00
C PHE A 6 42.35 -6.61 40.05
N LYS A 7 41.63 -6.89 41.13
CA LYS A 7 42.03 -7.89 42.14
C LYS A 7 41.56 -9.26 41.70
N ALA A 8 42.44 -10.25 41.85
CA ALA A 8 42.09 -11.63 41.56
C ALA A 8 40.93 -12.11 42.44
N GLY A 9 39.97 -12.81 41.88
CA GLY A 9 38.79 -13.36 42.56
C GLY A 9 37.67 -12.36 42.85
N VAL A 10 37.73 -11.13 42.32
CA VAL A 10 36.65 -10.13 42.38
C VAL A 10 36.01 -9.99 40.99
N GLU A 11 34.69 -10.00 40.94
CA GLU A 11 33.92 -9.73 39.72
C GLU A 11 33.83 -8.22 39.51
N TYR A 12 34.10 -7.78 38.27
CA TYR A 12 34.00 -6.37 37.85
C TYR A 12 33.08 -6.27 36.67
N THR A 13 32.12 -5.35 36.74
CA THR A 13 31.23 -4.99 35.63
C THR A 13 31.78 -3.73 34.96
N ILE A 14 31.94 -3.76 33.66
CA ILE A 14 32.27 -2.59 32.86
C ILE A 14 31.03 -2.25 32.02
N GLU A 15 30.47 -1.07 32.27
CA GLU A 15 29.32 -0.55 31.53
C GLU A 15 29.80 0.50 30.53
N LEU A 16 29.26 0.41 29.30
CA LEU A 16 29.50 1.34 28.21
C LEU A 16 28.16 1.91 27.78
N GLU A 17 27.95 3.19 28.04
CA GLU A 17 26.74 3.91 27.64
C GLU A 17 27.02 4.83 26.43
N ALA A 18 26.24 4.70 25.38
CA ALA A 18 26.24 5.63 24.25
C ALA A 18 25.13 6.66 24.46
N ALA A 19 25.50 7.91 24.67
CA ALA A 19 24.58 9.02 24.88
C ALA A 19 24.93 10.19 23.96
N LEU A 20 23.93 11.02 23.66
CA LEU A 20 24.12 12.24 22.84
C LEU A 20 25.01 13.29 23.55
N GLY A 21 25.22 13.18 24.85
CA GLY A 21 26.01 14.14 25.63
C GLY A 21 25.47 15.57 25.50
N THR A 22 26.37 16.53 25.27
CA THR A 22 26.03 17.94 25.07
C THR A 22 25.12 18.16 23.82
N MET A 23 25.15 17.27 22.83
CA MET A 23 24.27 17.31 21.69
C MET A 23 22.79 17.14 22.08
N GLY A 24 22.49 16.45 23.19
CA GLY A 24 21.10 16.28 23.66
C GLY A 24 20.42 17.61 23.98
N ASP A 25 21.13 18.54 24.60
CA ASP A 25 20.60 19.89 24.89
C ASP A 25 20.41 20.73 23.63
N ILE A 26 21.36 20.62 22.69
CA ILE A 26 21.28 21.28 21.38
C ILE A 26 20.08 20.77 20.59
N VAL A 27 19.91 19.45 20.50
CA VAL A 27 18.76 18.83 19.83
C VAL A 27 17.45 19.30 20.43
N ARG A 28 17.36 19.38 21.77
CA ARG A 28 16.16 19.87 22.45
C ARG A 28 15.89 21.33 22.14
N LYS A 29 16.89 22.22 22.17
CA LYS A 29 16.76 23.64 21.81
C LYS A 29 16.22 23.79 20.37
N VAL A 30 16.81 23.09 19.41
CA VAL A 30 16.37 23.15 18.00
C VAL A 30 14.98 22.57 17.82
N SER A 31 14.62 21.51 18.55
CA SER A 31 13.28 20.93 18.51
C SER A 31 12.22 21.95 18.99
N ASN A 32 12.47 22.61 20.12
CA ASN A 32 11.57 23.65 20.65
C ASN A 32 11.47 24.84 19.68
N SER A 33 12.61 25.30 19.14
CA SER A 33 12.61 26.36 18.12
C SER A 33 11.78 25.97 16.90
N LEU A 34 11.89 24.73 16.43
CA LEU A 34 11.12 24.24 15.27
C LEU A 34 9.63 24.23 15.56
N ASP A 35 9.20 23.84 16.76
CA ASP A 35 7.79 23.88 17.17
C ASP A 35 7.25 25.32 17.12
N THR A 36 7.97 26.27 17.71
CA THR A 36 7.60 27.70 17.72
C THR A 36 7.56 28.29 16.30
N ILE A 37 8.55 27.94 15.43
CA ILE A 37 8.60 28.41 14.04
C ILE A 37 7.43 27.82 13.22
N ASN A 38 7.04 26.56 13.47
CA ASN A 38 5.87 25.94 12.86
C ASN A 38 4.57 26.64 13.27
N GLU A 39 4.41 26.98 14.54
CA GLU A 39 3.25 27.73 15.04
C GLU A 39 3.19 29.13 14.41
N ALA A 40 4.34 29.81 14.29
CA ALA A 40 4.42 31.10 13.62
C ALA A 40 4.04 30.99 12.12
N TYR A 41 4.60 29.99 11.44
CA TYR A 41 4.27 29.72 10.02
C TYR A 41 2.76 29.47 9.84
N LEU A 42 2.15 28.63 10.70
CA LEU A 42 0.74 28.29 10.63
C LEU A 42 -0.15 29.54 10.87
N SER A 43 0.20 30.37 11.84
CA SER A 43 -0.51 31.60 12.14
C SER A 43 -0.47 32.59 10.96
N ILE A 44 0.71 32.76 10.34
CA ILE A 44 0.87 33.60 9.16
C ILE A 44 0.05 33.03 7.98
N MET A 45 0.13 31.72 7.75
CA MET A 45 -0.58 31.05 6.67
C MET A 45 -2.10 31.16 6.81
N LYS A 46 -2.65 31.08 8.04
CA LYS A 46 -4.07 31.29 8.30
C LYS A 46 -4.55 32.68 7.87
N LEU A 47 -3.72 33.70 8.03
CA LEU A 47 -4.04 35.07 7.65
C LEU A 47 -3.85 35.32 6.14
N THR A 48 -2.75 34.82 5.58
CA THR A 48 -2.26 35.24 4.23
C THR A 48 -2.54 34.21 3.14
N GLY A 49 -2.80 32.95 3.52
CA GLY A 49 -2.72 31.78 2.62
C GLY A 49 -1.29 31.27 2.44
N ALA A 50 -1.18 30.09 1.84
CA ALA A 50 0.11 29.41 1.61
C ALA A 50 1.00 30.13 0.57
N SER A 51 0.44 31.00 -0.24
CA SER A 51 1.12 31.81 -1.26
C SER A 51 0.65 33.26 -1.14
N PRO A 52 1.18 34.00 -0.18
CA PRO A 52 0.78 35.39 0.05
C PRO A 52 1.02 36.29 -1.16
N ASP A 53 0.21 37.29 -1.34
CA ASP A 53 0.49 38.40 -2.23
C ASP A 53 1.58 39.29 -1.62
N ALA A 54 2.75 39.33 -2.25
CA ALA A 54 3.92 40.07 -1.76
C ALA A 54 3.74 41.61 -1.75
N ASP A 55 2.76 42.11 -2.48
CA ASP A 55 2.51 43.54 -2.61
C ASP A 55 1.31 43.99 -1.74
N ARG A 56 0.70 43.06 -0.99
CA ARG A 56 -0.39 43.37 -0.07
C ARG A 56 0.14 43.66 1.33
N ASP A 57 -0.34 44.74 1.92
CA ASP A 57 -0.13 45.05 3.34
C ASP A 57 -1.05 44.20 4.23
N TYR A 58 -0.45 43.38 5.09
CA TYR A 58 -1.15 42.46 6.00
C TYR A 58 -1.21 42.99 7.44
N ASN A 59 -0.52 44.09 7.77
CA ASN A 59 -0.41 44.66 9.10
C ASN A 59 0.06 43.64 10.16
N PHE A 60 1.09 42.88 9.90
CA PHE A 60 1.59 41.77 10.76
C PHE A 60 1.90 42.26 12.19
N LEU A 61 2.54 43.42 12.33
CA LEU A 61 2.87 43.97 13.63
C LEU A 61 1.62 44.33 14.48
N GLU A 62 0.52 44.73 13.86
CA GLU A 62 -0.71 45.06 14.53
C GLU A 62 -1.56 43.82 14.82
N ILE A 63 -1.68 42.91 13.83
CA ILE A 63 -2.59 41.77 13.90
C ILE A 63 -1.97 40.58 14.67
N MET A 64 -0.66 40.34 14.54
CA MET A 64 0.01 39.22 15.17
C MET A 64 1.39 39.57 15.77
N PRO A 65 1.43 40.54 16.73
CA PRO A 65 2.69 40.98 17.32
C PRO A 65 3.47 39.88 18.04
N GLU A 66 2.78 38.91 18.63
CA GLU A 66 3.40 37.77 19.31
C GLU A 66 4.11 36.87 18.32
N THR A 67 3.51 36.56 17.16
CA THR A 67 4.10 35.80 16.09
C THR A 67 5.39 36.44 15.57
N VAL A 68 5.38 37.77 15.36
CA VAL A 68 6.58 38.50 14.95
C VAL A 68 7.66 38.44 16.03
N ALA A 69 7.28 38.60 17.32
CA ALA A 69 8.22 38.47 18.44
C ALA A 69 8.85 37.05 18.49
N HIS A 70 8.08 36.00 18.28
CA HIS A 70 8.59 34.61 18.18
C HIS A 70 9.60 34.45 17.05
N ILE A 71 9.32 34.97 15.85
CA ILE A 71 10.28 34.94 14.73
C ILE A 71 11.62 35.57 15.11
N ILE A 72 11.60 36.70 15.81
CA ILE A 72 12.83 37.39 16.27
C ILE A 72 13.56 36.57 17.33
N ILE A 73 12.85 36.00 18.29
CA ILE A 73 13.44 35.19 19.38
C ILE A 73 14.09 33.94 18.77
N GLU A 74 13.38 33.22 17.93
CA GLU A 74 13.87 31.98 17.35
C GLU A 74 15.05 32.18 16.40
N SER A 75 15.11 33.34 15.72
CA SER A 75 16.30 33.72 14.98
C SER A 75 17.56 33.77 15.87
N ARG A 76 17.45 34.40 17.05
CA ARG A 76 18.57 34.48 18.00
C ARG A 76 18.93 33.12 18.56
N THR A 77 17.93 32.35 18.98
CA THR A 77 18.12 30.97 19.52
C THR A 77 18.88 30.11 18.51
N LEU A 78 18.53 30.13 17.24
CA LEU A 78 19.22 29.34 16.20
C LEU A 78 20.65 29.82 15.96
N TYR A 79 20.93 31.13 16.03
CA TYR A 79 22.31 31.63 15.95
C TYR A 79 23.14 31.19 17.17
N GLU A 80 22.59 31.26 18.38
CA GLU A 80 23.25 30.80 19.61
C GLU A 80 23.60 29.31 19.53
N VAL A 81 22.68 28.49 19.02
CA VAL A 81 22.91 27.05 18.81
C VAL A 81 23.96 26.80 17.72
N ALA A 82 23.97 27.59 16.65
CA ALA A 82 24.99 27.49 15.59
C ALA A 82 26.38 27.81 16.11
N ASP A 83 26.52 28.82 16.98
CA ASP A 83 27.77 29.18 17.64
C ASP A 83 28.21 28.07 18.65
N GLU A 84 27.25 27.54 19.41
CA GLU A 84 27.53 26.43 20.37
C GLU A 84 28.07 25.18 19.62
N LEU A 85 27.43 24.81 18.49
CA LEU A 85 27.89 23.72 17.62
C LEU A 85 29.27 23.97 17.02
N THR A 86 29.55 25.20 16.57
CA THR A 86 30.85 25.59 16.03
C THR A 86 31.94 25.45 17.08
N ASN A 87 31.65 25.87 18.32
CA ASN A 87 32.56 25.77 19.44
C ASN A 87 32.83 24.30 19.83
N LEU A 88 31.81 23.45 19.84
CA LEU A 88 31.95 22.02 20.14
C LEU A 88 32.74 21.28 19.05
N ALA A 89 32.48 21.58 17.77
CA ALA A 89 33.15 20.92 16.65
C ALA A 89 34.55 21.49 16.35
N GLY A 90 34.83 22.72 16.77
CA GLY A 90 36.06 23.45 16.44
C GLY A 90 36.12 23.90 14.95
N ILE A 91 35.11 23.57 14.16
CA ILE A 91 35.00 23.93 12.73
C ILE A 91 33.53 24.21 12.37
N LYS A 92 33.35 25.05 11.37
CA LYS A 92 32.01 25.31 10.82
C LYS A 92 31.63 24.20 9.82
N SER A 93 30.58 23.46 10.15
CA SER A 93 30.08 22.33 9.34
C SER A 93 28.85 22.71 8.51
N SER A 94 28.43 21.84 7.59
CA SER A 94 27.15 21.98 6.85
C SER A 94 25.95 22.04 7.77
N ASN A 95 26.00 21.34 8.90
CA ASN A 95 24.95 21.34 9.92
C ASN A 95 24.78 22.71 10.58
N VAL A 96 25.90 23.40 10.87
CA VAL A 96 25.90 24.80 11.35
C VAL A 96 25.28 25.73 10.31
N ALA A 97 25.66 25.56 9.03
CA ALA A 97 25.16 26.39 7.96
C ALA A 97 23.62 26.26 7.75
N THR A 98 23.05 25.10 8.07
CA THR A 98 21.58 24.91 8.01
C THR A 98 20.86 25.75 9.05
N LEU A 99 21.36 25.75 10.29
CA LEU A 99 20.84 26.58 11.38
C LEU A 99 20.97 28.07 11.09
N GLU A 100 22.17 28.51 10.65
CA GLU A 100 22.42 29.92 10.29
C GLU A 100 21.54 30.43 9.16
N ARG A 101 21.25 29.61 8.13
CA ARG A 101 20.36 30.00 7.05
C ARG A 101 18.93 30.19 7.53
N ALA A 102 18.45 29.32 8.42
CA ALA A 102 17.14 29.45 9.02
C ALA A 102 17.11 30.71 9.93
N ALA A 103 18.11 30.90 10.78
CA ALA A 103 18.26 32.06 11.64
C ALA A 103 18.28 33.40 10.85
N TRP A 104 19.06 33.43 9.77
CA TRP A 104 19.14 34.60 8.89
C TRP A 104 17.80 34.95 8.25
N LEU A 105 17.08 33.95 7.75
CA LEU A 105 15.75 34.17 7.16
C LEU A 105 14.78 34.75 8.21
N LEU A 106 14.72 34.14 9.41
CA LEU A 106 13.88 34.66 10.50
C LEU A 106 14.28 36.05 10.93
N GLN A 107 15.59 36.36 10.98
CA GLN A 107 16.08 37.70 11.28
C GLN A 107 15.58 38.73 10.25
N ARG A 108 15.64 38.37 8.99
CA ARG A 108 15.18 39.21 7.90
C ARG A 108 13.67 39.45 7.99
N MET A 109 12.87 38.42 8.19
CA MET A 109 11.42 38.49 8.38
C MET A 109 11.03 39.29 9.63
N GLY A 110 11.79 39.16 10.71
CA GLY A 110 11.54 39.90 11.97
C GLY A 110 12.01 41.36 11.94
N SER A 111 13.00 41.70 11.09
CA SER A 111 13.50 43.08 10.96
C SER A 111 12.58 44.00 10.14
N ASP A 112 11.87 43.42 9.19
CA ASP A 112 10.89 44.14 8.34
C ASP A 112 9.68 43.21 8.10
N PRO A 113 8.81 43.06 9.09
CA PRO A 113 7.73 42.10 9.03
C PRO A 113 6.75 42.33 7.89
N GLU A 114 6.42 43.58 7.60
CA GLU A 114 5.39 43.95 6.60
C GLU A 114 5.84 43.59 5.17
N ASP A 115 7.11 43.84 4.83
CA ASP A 115 7.63 43.56 3.50
C ASP A 115 8.17 42.14 3.38
N GLU A 116 8.76 41.57 4.43
CA GLU A 116 9.56 40.37 4.31
C GLU A 116 8.80 39.05 4.69
N ILE A 117 7.78 39.10 5.54
CA ILE A 117 7.05 37.89 5.93
C ILE A 117 6.32 37.30 4.71
N ALA A 118 5.52 38.09 4.01
CA ALA A 118 4.77 37.65 2.85
C ALA A 118 5.69 37.12 1.72
N ARG A 119 6.79 37.84 1.44
CA ARG A 119 7.74 37.48 0.39
C ARG A 119 8.51 36.21 0.67
N ASN A 120 8.75 35.88 1.93
CA ASN A 120 9.61 34.77 2.32
C ASN A 120 8.87 33.58 2.94
N LEU A 121 7.54 33.55 2.95
CA LEU A 121 6.77 32.47 3.59
C LEU A 121 7.07 31.10 2.98
N THR A 122 7.20 31.02 1.66
CA THR A 122 7.58 29.79 0.95
C THR A 122 9.00 29.33 1.31
N GLU A 123 9.93 30.26 1.47
CA GLU A 123 11.29 29.92 1.91
C GLU A 123 11.31 29.46 3.37
N LEU A 124 10.53 30.10 4.25
CA LEU A 124 10.37 29.67 5.65
C LEU A 124 9.90 28.21 5.73
N LYS A 125 8.90 27.84 4.94
CA LYS A 125 8.45 26.44 4.83
C LYS A 125 9.59 25.49 4.45
N SER A 126 10.42 25.84 3.48
CA SER A 126 11.57 25.05 3.08
C SER A 126 12.61 24.93 4.21
N ARG A 127 12.82 26.00 5.01
CA ARG A 127 13.73 25.96 6.16
C ARG A 127 13.20 25.10 7.29
N ILE A 128 11.90 25.10 7.54
CA ILE A 128 11.24 24.19 8.48
C ILE A 128 11.55 22.73 8.12
N GLY A 129 11.39 22.36 6.84
CA GLY A 129 11.77 21.03 6.35
C GLY A 129 13.26 20.70 6.57
N SER A 130 14.14 21.67 6.29
CA SER A 130 15.59 21.49 6.48
C SER A 130 15.97 21.31 7.95
N LEU A 131 15.33 22.04 8.87
CA LEU A 131 15.54 21.90 10.32
C LEU A 131 15.06 20.53 10.83
N GLY A 132 13.97 20.02 10.30
CA GLY A 132 13.49 18.69 10.66
C GLY A 132 14.42 17.57 10.21
N THR A 133 14.94 17.66 8.99
CA THR A 133 15.99 16.74 8.52
C THR A 133 17.24 16.82 9.39
N TRP A 134 17.67 18.05 9.73
CA TRP A 134 18.78 18.29 10.61
C TRP A 134 18.57 17.63 11.98
N LEU A 135 17.38 17.74 12.59
CA LEU A 135 17.02 17.12 13.86
C LEU A 135 17.12 15.59 13.80
N ASN A 136 16.64 14.99 12.73
CA ASN A 136 16.76 13.55 12.54
C ASN A 136 18.22 13.11 12.47
N ASP A 137 19.02 13.77 11.64
CA ASP A 137 20.45 13.48 11.52
C ASP A 137 21.21 13.70 12.84
N ALA A 138 20.83 14.72 13.62
CA ALA A 138 21.43 15.00 14.92
C ALA A 138 21.07 13.95 15.99
N LYS A 139 19.88 13.36 15.94
CA LYS A 139 19.45 12.27 16.84
C LYS A 139 20.07 10.94 16.49
N THR A 140 20.38 10.69 15.22
CA THR A 140 20.92 9.43 14.70
C THR A 140 22.43 9.46 14.50
N GLN A 141 23.17 10.10 15.41
CA GLN A 141 24.63 10.17 15.33
C GLN A 141 25.27 8.77 15.29
N PRO A 142 26.22 8.52 14.38
CA PRO A 142 26.92 7.25 14.34
C PRO A 142 27.77 7.06 15.60
N LEU A 143 27.84 5.83 16.10
CA LEU A 143 28.73 5.47 17.21
C LEU A 143 30.16 5.69 16.78
N LYS A 144 30.90 6.58 17.48
CA LYS A 144 32.31 6.86 17.21
C LYS A 144 33.28 5.90 17.94
N LEU A 145 32.83 4.71 18.26
CA LEU A 145 33.61 3.72 18.97
C LEU A 145 33.67 2.44 18.12
N ASP A 146 34.80 2.19 17.48
CA ASP A 146 34.99 1.02 16.63
C ASP A 146 35.32 -0.23 17.42
N VAL A 147 36.16 -0.09 18.49
CA VAL A 147 36.63 -1.21 19.28
C VAL A 147 36.84 -0.81 20.74
N VAL A 148 36.37 -1.66 21.64
CA VAL A 148 36.75 -1.66 23.07
C VAL A 148 37.60 -2.90 23.32
N CYS A 149 38.80 -2.71 23.79
CA CYS A 149 39.74 -3.80 24.09
C CYS A 149 40.18 -3.74 25.54
N ILE A 150 40.00 -4.83 26.28
CA ILE A 150 40.52 -5.01 27.62
C ILE A 150 41.67 -6.01 27.51
N GLN A 151 42.88 -5.58 27.79
CA GLN A 151 44.06 -6.39 27.59
C GLN A 151 45.08 -6.23 28.74
N GLY A 152 45.95 -7.23 28.91
CA GLY A 152 47.04 -7.14 29.85
C GLY A 152 48.11 -6.10 29.44
N VAL A 153 48.84 -5.57 30.39
CA VAL A 153 49.83 -4.48 30.18
C VAL A 153 50.91 -4.84 29.13
N SER A 154 51.17 -6.13 28.91
CA SER A 154 52.18 -6.62 27.95
C SER A 154 51.59 -7.03 26.59
N ALA A 155 50.31 -6.91 26.39
CA ALA A 155 49.68 -7.27 25.11
C ALA A 155 49.86 -6.15 24.05
N GLU A 156 50.02 -6.54 22.78
CA GLU A 156 50.14 -5.58 21.69
C GLU A 156 48.78 -4.85 21.49
N ARG A 157 48.86 -3.53 21.37
CA ARG A 157 47.67 -2.69 21.15
C ARG A 157 47.07 -2.90 19.75
N PRO A 158 45.73 -2.96 19.60
CA PRO A 158 45.11 -2.99 18.29
C PRO A 158 45.53 -1.78 17.45
N GLN A 159 45.87 -2.03 16.19
CA GLN A 159 46.19 -0.93 15.26
C GLN A 159 44.90 -0.14 14.89
N ALA A 160 44.88 1.14 15.22
CA ALA A 160 43.76 2.05 14.92
C ALA A 160 43.63 2.40 13.42
N LYS A 161 44.68 2.25 12.63
CA LYS A 161 44.70 2.52 11.18
C LYS A 161 45.60 1.52 10.47
N ALA A 162 45.11 0.98 9.34
CA ALA A 162 45.92 0.17 8.42
C ALA A 162 47.04 1.02 7.81
N ASN A 163 48.25 0.44 7.64
CA ASN A 163 49.32 1.10 6.90
C ASN A 163 49.04 1.01 5.37
N PHE A 164 49.77 1.79 4.57
CA PHE A 164 49.60 1.86 3.13
C PHE A 164 49.60 0.46 2.45
N PHE A 165 50.51 -0.40 2.83
CA PHE A 165 50.61 -1.75 2.25
C PHE A 165 49.46 -2.65 2.67
N GLN A 166 49.00 -2.53 3.89
CA GLN A 166 47.80 -3.29 4.34
C GLN A 166 46.55 -2.82 3.62
N SER A 167 46.37 -1.50 3.47
CA SER A 167 45.24 -0.94 2.70
C SER A 167 45.30 -1.35 1.23
N PHE A 168 46.47 -1.30 0.60
CA PHE A 168 46.64 -1.73 -0.79
C PHE A 168 46.39 -3.23 -0.95
N ALA A 169 46.92 -4.06 -0.06
CA ALA A 169 46.66 -5.51 -0.10
C ALA A 169 45.16 -5.84 0.06
N HIS A 170 44.50 -5.14 0.97
CA HIS A 170 43.06 -5.28 1.18
C HIS A 170 42.25 -4.87 -0.07
N GLU A 171 42.54 -3.71 -0.66
CA GLU A 171 41.86 -3.23 -1.87
C GLU A 171 42.10 -4.19 -3.06
N PHE A 172 43.35 -4.67 -3.24
CA PHE A 172 43.68 -5.65 -4.25
C PHE A 172 42.97 -6.99 -4.03
N GLN A 173 42.93 -7.48 -2.80
CA GLN A 173 42.20 -8.68 -2.45
C GLN A 173 40.69 -8.50 -2.65
N SER A 174 40.13 -7.36 -2.28
CA SER A 174 38.73 -7.01 -2.50
C SER A 174 38.40 -6.95 -4.00
N PHE A 175 39.31 -6.39 -4.81
CA PHE A 175 39.17 -6.38 -6.26
C PHE A 175 39.14 -7.79 -6.85
N ILE A 176 40.07 -8.67 -6.49
CA ILE A 176 40.07 -10.07 -6.94
C ILE A 176 38.82 -10.80 -6.44
N GLN A 177 38.43 -10.60 -5.20
CA GLN A 177 37.26 -11.23 -4.62
C GLN A 177 35.94 -10.76 -5.29
N SER A 178 35.90 -9.55 -5.86
CA SER A 178 34.74 -9.05 -6.58
C SER A 178 34.40 -9.87 -7.83
N PHE A 179 35.36 -10.59 -8.39
CA PHE A 179 35.15 -11.52 -9.52
C PHE A 179 34.80 -12.95 -9.09
N ILE A 180 35.06 -13.31 -7.85
CA ILE A 180 34.92 -14.69 -7.35
C ILE A 180 33.69 -14.81 -6.43
N ARG A 181 33.43 -13.79 -5.60
CA ARG A 181 32.30 -13.80 -4.68
C ARG A 181 31.05 -13.24 -5.31
N ASN A 182 29.97 -13.99 -5.15
CA ASN A 182 28.63 -13.47 -5.50
C ASN A 182 28.15 -12.55 -4.37
N TYR A 183 28.28 -11.22 -4.55
CA TYR A 183 27.88 -10.22 -3.56
C TYR A 183 26.35 -10.11 -3.36
N ASN A 184 25.55 -10.74 -4.21
CA ASN A 184 24.12 -10.83 -4.05
C ASN A 184 23.71 -11.89 -3.02
N ARG A 185 24.65 -12.79 -2.68
CA ARG A 185 24.45 -13.82 -1.65
C ARG A 185 24.52 -13.18 -0.26
N MET A 186 23.48 -13.32 0.53
CA MET A 186 23.41 -12.82 1.89
C MET A 186 23.97 -13.89 2.84
N GLY A 187 25.32 -14.04 2.88
CA GLY A 187 26.07 -14.82 3.84
C GLY A 187 26.43 -16.24 3.46
N ALA A 188 27.45 -16.76 4.12
CA ALA A 188 28.02 -18.07 3.87
C ALA A 188 27.47 -19.11 4.86
N THR A 189 26.39 -19.78 4.50
CA THR A 189 26.32 -21.19 4.84
C THR A 189 26.95 -21.90 3.64
N GLU A 190 28.00 -22.69 3.84
CA GLU A 190 28.50 -23.61 2.83
C GLU A 190 27.39 -24.64 2.61
N VAL A 191 26.54 -24.37 1.63
CA VAL A 191 25.50 -25.29 1.19
C VAL A 191 26.12 -26.08 0.04
N GLU A 192 26.09 -27.40 0.11
CA GLU A 192 26.45 -28.26 -1.01
C GLU A 192 25.62 -27.85 -2.25
N ASP A 193 26.31 -27.69 -3.38
CA ASP A 193 25.71 -27.17 -4.61
C ASP A 193 24.49 -28.03 -5.02
N GLY A 194 23.31 -27.41 -5.06
CA GLY A 194 22.07 -28.01 -5.53
C GLY A 194 21.08 -28.53 -4.49
N SER A 195 21.41 -28.56 -3.18
CA SER A 195 20.47 -29.02 -2.12
C SER A 195 19.60 -27.93 -1.51
N SER A 196 19.92 -26.65 -1.67
CA SER A 196 19.21 -25.52 -1.06
C SER A 196 18.06 -25.00 -1.90
N VAL A 197 17.04 -24.44 -1.23
CA VAL A 197 16.00 -23.62 -1.87
C VAL A 197 16.58 -22.24 -2.17
N GLU A 198 16.59 -21.87 -3.44
CA GLU A 198 17.04 -20.54 -3.85
C GLU A 198 15.90 -19.53 -3.70
N VAL A 199 16.09 -18.52 -2.84
CA VAL A 199 15.10 -17.50 -2.54
C VAL A 199 15.63 -16.13 -2.93
N TRP A 200 14.88 -15.40 -3.75
CA TRP A 200 15.22 -14.03 -4.13
C TRP A 200 14.29 -13.01 -3.50
N LEU A 201 14.85 -11.83 -3.21
CA LEU A 201 14.08 -10.67 -2.77
C LEU A 201 14.72 -9.38 -3.29
N ALA A 202 13.88 -8.33 -3.42
CA ALA A 202 14.31 -6.98 -3.82
C ALA A 202 13.96 -5.95 -2.73
N LYS A 203 14.29 -6.26 -1.47
CA LYS A 203 14.08 -5.41 -0.29
C LYS A 203 15.36 -4.65 0.09
N GLY A 204 15.30 -3.80 1.10
CA GLY A 204 16.47 -3.15 1.68
C GLY A 204 17.46 -4.17 2.30
N ARG A 205 18.72 -3.77 2.41
CA ARG A 205 19.77 -4.68 2.93
C ARG A 205 19.52 -5.09 4.38
N ASP A 206 19.05 -4.15 5.20
CA ASP A 206 18.76 -4.42 6.62
C ASP A 206 17.58 -5.40 6.76
N GLN A 207 16.52 -5.19 5.98
CA GLN A 207 15.38 -6.11 5.88
C GLN A 207 15.81 -7.52 5.47
N SER A 208 16.67 -7.61 4.46
CA SER A 208 17.19 -8.89 3.97
C SER A 208 18.06 -9.60 5.02
N GLN A 209 18.82 -8.83 5.82
CA GLN A 209 19.63 -9.37 6.90
C GLN A 209 18.77 -9.97 8.02
N VAL A 210 17.65 -9.31 8.38
CA VAL A 210 16.70 -9.84 9.36
C VAL A 210 16.10 -11.15 8.88
N ILE A 211 15.58 -11.20 7.63
CA ILE A 211 15.03 -12.43 7.05
C ILE A 211 16.05 -13.56 7.09
N ARG A 212 17.31 -13.27 6.75
CA ARG A 212 18.39 -14.24 6.81
C ARG A 212 18.63 -14.76 8.23
N ASN A 213 18.64 -13.86 9.22
CA ASN A 213 18.82 -14.25 10.62
C ASN A 213 17.71 -15.21 11.06
N LEU A 214 16.46 -14.91 10.70
CA LEU A 214 15.32 -15.78 10.99
C LEU A 214 15.43 -17.13 10.28
N ILE A 215 15.85 -17.17 9.02
CA ILE A 215 16.11 -18.44 8.30
C ILE A 215 17.13 -19.29 9.06
N ASN A 216 18.25 -18.70 9.48
CA ASN A 216 19.34 -19.42 10.12
C ASN A 216 19.01 -19.86 11.56
N ASN A 217 18.25 -19.06 12.30
CA ASN A 217 17.99 -19.28 13.72
C ASN A 217 16.68 -20.05 13.97
N ASP A 218 15.73 -20.01 13.03
CA ASP A 218 14.41 -20.61 13.19
C ASP A 218 14.11 -21.65 12.10
N PHE A 219 13.99 -21.25 10.83
CA PHE A 219 13.53 -22.11 9.75
C PHE A 219 14.44 -23.34 9.52
N THR A 220 15.71 -23.10 9.25
CA THR A 220 16.67 -24.19 8.92
C THR A 220 16.86 -25.17 10.09
N PRO A 221 16.98 -24.73 11.37
CA PRO A 221 17.06 -25.65 12.49
C PRO A 221 15.81 -26.51 12.70
N GLN A 222 14.61 -25.99 12.41
CA GLN A 222 13.37 -26.72 12.60
C GLN A 222 13.07 -27.71 11.49
N THR A 223 13.37 -27.35 10.24
CA THR A 223 12.97 -28.12 9.03
C THR A 223 14.10 -28.96 8.46
N GLY A 224 15.35 -28.61 8.72
CA GLY A 224 16.53 -29.16 8.06
C GLY A 224 16.71 -28.67 6.61
N ILE A 225 15.85 -27.79 6.11
CA ILE A 225 15.90 -27.24 4.75
C ILE A 225 16.88 -26.08 4.71
N SER A 226 17.86 -26.16 3.80
CA SER A 226 18.81 -25.09 3.56
C SER A 226 18.27 -24.06 2.58
N VAL A 227 18.53 -22.77 2.82
CA VAL A 227 18.05 -21.66 1.97
C VAL A 227 19.24 -20.82 1.48
N ASP A 228 19.30 -20.61 0.15
CA ASP A 228 20.23 -19.66 -0.48
C ASP A 228 19.50 -18.34 -0.76
N LEU A 229 19.56 -17.41 0.19
CA LEU A 229 18.90 -16.10 0.10
C LEU A 229 19.75 -15.11 -0.71
N LYS A 230 19.17 -14.55 -1.77
CA LYS A 230 19.84 -13.58 -2.66
C LYS A 230 19.07 -12.25 -2.71
N LEU A 231 19.78 -11.17 -2.43
CA LEU A 231 19.30 -9.81 -2.66
C LEU A 231 19.53 -9.45 -4.13
N VAL A 232 18.46 -9.18 -4.86
CA VAL A 232 18.51 -8.86 -6.29
C VAL A 232 17.98 -7.48 -6.58
N ALA A 233 18.42 -6.87 -7.68
CA ALA A 233 17.86 -5.59 -8.11
C ALA A 233 16.41 -5.78 -8.62
N GLY A 234 15.56 -4.78 -8.36
CA GLY A 234 14.19 -4.79 -8.88
C GLY A 234 14.18 -4.93 -10.42
N GLY A 235 13.21 -5.71 -10.92
CA GLY A 235 13.05 -5.97 -12.37
C GLY A 235 13.92 -7.08 -12.94
N THR A 236 14.77 -7.76 -12.15
CA THR A 236 15.61 -8.87 -12.62
C THR A 236 14.86 -10.21 -12.73
N LEU A 237 13.75 -10.36 -12.02
CA LEU A 237 13.03 -11.64 -11.92
C LEU A 237 12.56 -12.14 -13.30
N LEU A 238 11.82 -11.36 -14.06
CA LEU A 238 11.24 -11.78 -15.33
C LEU A 238 12.32 -12.17 -16.37
N PRO A 239 13.38 -11.37 -16.61
CA PRO A 239 14.48 -11.80 -17.49
C PRO A 239 15.16 -13.10 -17.04
N SER A 240 15.27 -13.31 -15.74
CA SER A 240 15.88 -14.53 -15.18
C SER A 240 15.01 -15.76 -15.39
N ILE A 241 13.70 -15.65 -15.17
CA ILE A 241 12.75 -16.74 -15.49
C ILE A 241 12.82 -17.11 -16.98
N LEU A 242 12.77 -16.09 -17.86
CA LEU A 242 12.84 -16.32 -19.32
C LEU A 242 14.14 -16.98 -19.77
N SER A 243 15.23 -16.78 -19.04
CA SER A 243 16.54 -17.44 -19.32
C SER A 243 16.73 -18.79 -18.64
N GLY A 244 15.72 -19.27 -17.89
CA GLY A 244 15.81 -20.51 -17.10
C GLY A 244 16.75 -20.44 -15.91
N LYS A 245 17.00 -19.22 -15.38
CA LYS A 245 17.88 -18.93 -14.24
C LYS A 245 17.14 -18.24 -13.09
N GLY A 246 15.83 -18.41 -13.01
CA GLY A 246 15.02 -17.90 -11.92
C GLY A 246 15.26 -18.64 -10.59
N PRO A 247 14.85 -18.04 -9.44
CA PRO A 247 14.89 -18.70 -8.15
C PRO A 247 13.80 -19.77 -8.03
N ASN A 248 13.80 -20.53 -6.92
CA ASN A 248 12.65 -21.37 -6.57
C ASN A 248 11.50 -20.54 -5.99
N VAL A 249 11.85 -19.53 -5.15
CA VAL A 249 10.88 -18.65 -4.49
C VAL A 249 11.30 -17.20 -4.66
N TYR A 250 10.31 -16.33 -4.84
CA TYR A 250 10.53 -14.88 -4.85
C TYR A 250 9.62 -14.19 -3.82
N ILE A 251 10.22 -13.35 -2.97
CA ILE A 251 9.55 -12.60 -1.91
C ILE A 251 9.23 -11.18 -2.40
N GLY A 252 7.98 -10.72 -2.20
CA GLY A 252 7.57 -9.34 -2.44
C GLY A 252 7.17 -9.04 -3.89
N LEU A 253 6.57 -10.00 -4.59
CA LEU A 253 6.03 -9.76 -5.93
C LEU A 253 4.67 -9.05 -5.83
N GLY A 254 4.53 -7.88 -6.46
CA GLY A 254 3.27 -7.15 -6.48
C GLY A 254 2.16 -7.89 -7.24
N GLU A 255 0.92 -7.78 -6.77
CA GLU A 255 -0.28 -8.51 -7.24
C GLU A 255 -0.48 -8.47 -8.77
N ASP A 256 -0.26 -7.30 -9.40
CA ASP A 256 -0.36 -7.17 -10.86
C ASP A 256 0.63 -8.07 -11.61
N SER A 257 1.82 -8.26 -11.03
CA SER A 257 2.86 -9.13 -11.60
C SER A 257 2.56 -10.59 -11.35
N VAL A 258 1.92 -10.94 -10.22
CA VAL A 258 1.55 -12.33 -9.91
C VAL A 258 0.66 -12.89 -11.01
N ILE A 259 -0.45 -12.25 -11.33
CA ILE A 259 -1.37 -12.71 -12.38
C ILE A 259 -0.69 -12.68 -13.76
N ASN A 260 0.09 -11.64 -14.07
CA ASN A 260 0.84 -11.56 -15.33
C ASN A 260 1.84 -12.70 -15.53
N TYR A 261 2.47 -13.18 -14.47
CA TYR A 261 3.44 -14.27 -14.54
C TYR A 261 2.75 -15.63 -14.52
N ALA A 262 1.69 -15.77 -13.74
CA ALA A 262 0.87 -16.97 -13.66
C ALA A 262 0.31 -17.38 -15.04
N ILE A 263 -0.33 -16.43 -15.75
CA ILE A 263 -0.91 -16.70 -17.09
C ILE A 263 0.14 -17.04 -18.15
N ARG A 264 1.42 -16.72 -17.92
CA ARG A 264 2.55 -17.12 -18.79
C ARG A 264 3.19 -18.42 -18.38
N GLY A 265 2.64 -19.12 -17.39
CA GLY A 265 3.17 -20.35 -16.86
C GLY A 265 4.50 -20.18 -16.12
N ALA A 266 4.78 -18.99 -15.58
CA ALA A 266 6.01 -18.68 -14.85
C ALA A 266 5.91 -18.96 -13.35
N LEU A 267 4.68 -19.09 -12.80
CA LEU A 267 4.43 -19.38 -11.40
C LEU A 267 3.74 -20.72 -11.24
N GLU A 268 4.12 -21.45 -10.20
CA GLU A 268 3.43 -22.69 -9.80
C GLU A 268 2.07 -22.36 -9.19
N ASP A 269 1.09 -23.21 -9.50
CA ASP A 269 -0.18 -23.22 -8.81
C ASP A 269 -0.01 -23.83 -7.43
N ILE A 270 -0.15 -23.03 -6.39
CA ILE A 270 -0.02 -23.47 -5.00
C ILE A 270 -1.31 -24.03 -4.40
N SER A 271 -2.44 -23.93 -5.10
CA SER A 271 -3.73 -24.45 -4.60
C SER A 271 -3.75 -25.96 -4.48
N VAL A 272 -2.84 -26.65 -5.15
CA VAL A 272 -2.68 -28.11 -5.11
C VAL A 272 -1.70 -28.60 -4.04
N MET A 273 -1.09 -27.70 -3.27
CA MET A 273 -0.07 -28.02 -2.28
C MET A 273 -0.70 -28.52 -0.97
N ASP A 274 -0.01 -29.43 -0.28
CA ASP A 274 -0.49 -30.02 0.98
C ASP A 274 -0.74 -28.94 2.05
N GLY A 275 -1.97 -28.94 2.63
CA GLY A 275 -2.38 -28.03 3.68
C GLY A 275 -2.66 -26.59 3.18
N PHE A 276 -2.88 -26.40 1.87
CA PHE A 276 -3.17 -25.09 1.29
C PHE A 276 -4.35 -24.39 1.97
N GLU A 277 -5.47 -25.07 2.19
CA GLU A 277 -6.67 -24.48 2.80
C GLU A 277 -6.44 -24.01 4.25
N ASP A 278 -5.62 -24.75 5.02
CA ASP A 278 -5.27 -24.37 6.39
C ASP A 278 -4.41 -23.10 6.43
N VAL A 279 -3.48 -22.98 5.47
CA VAL A 279 -2.55 -21.84 5.37
C VAL A 279 -3.24 -20.60 4.81
N THR A 280 -4.28 -20.77 4.00
CA THR A 280 -4.99 -19.68 3.29
C THR A 280 -6.37 -19.38 3.88
N ASN A 281 -6.66 -19.84 5.11
CA ASN A 281 -7.95 -19.58 5.73
C ASN A 281 -8.23 -18.08 5.87
N THR A 282 -9.30 -17.63 5.22
CA THR A 282 -9.76 -16.24 5.22
C THR A 282 -11.04 -16.03 6.02
N THR A 283 -11.58 -17.05 6.70
CA THR A 283 -12.86 -16.97 7.40
C THR A 283 -12.81 -15.97 8.56
N PRO A 284 -13.56 -14.86 8.50
CA PRO A 284 -13.50 -13.83 9.52
C PRO A 284 -13.91 -14.37 10.90
N GLY A 285 -13.08 -14.10 11.91
CA GLY A 285 -13.31 -14.54 13.29
C GLY A 285 -12.96 -16.00 13.57
N ASP A 286 -12.48 -16.77 12.60
CA ASP A 286 -11.94 -18.10 12.83
C ASP A 286 -10.59 -17.98 13.58
N PRO A 287 -10.38 -18.74 14.68
CA PRO A 287 -9.08 -18.78 15.36
C PRO A 287 -7.90 -19.16 14.46
N ASN A 288 -8.17 -19.80 13.33
CA ASN A 288 -7.16 -20.20 12.34
C ASN A 288 -7.09 -19.27 11.12
N GLN A 289 -7.83 -18.18 11.12
CA GLN A 289 -7.73 -17.19 10.04
C GLN A 289 -6.29 -16.71 9.89
N GLN A 290 -5.75 -16.78 8.66
CA GLN A 290 -4.39 -16.33 8.34
C GLN A 290 -4.40 -14.99 7.60
N PHE A 291 -5.28 -14.83 6.63
CA PHE A 291 -5.34 -13.65 5.76
C PHE A 291 -6.76 -13.09 5.67
N THR A 292 -6.88 -11.88 5.11
CA THR A 292 -8.17 -11.35 4.67
C THR A 292 -8.55 -11.95 3.32
N GLU A 293 -9.85 -12.04 3.04
CA GLU A 293 -10.31 -12.45 1.71
C GLU A 293 -9.76 -11.53 0.62
N ALA A 294 -9.71 -10.22 0.89
CA ALA A 294 -9.15 -9.22 -0.01
C ALA A 294 -7.69 -9.48 -0.38
N ALA A 295 -6.87 -10.01 0.54
CA ALA A 295 -5.47 -10.32 0.26
C ALA A 295 -5.31 -11.57 -0.61
N MET A 296 -6.14 -12.60 -0.39
CA MET A 296 -6.07 -13.84 -1.16
C MET A 296 -6.69 -13.71 -2.55
N PHE A 297 -7.77 -12.97 -2.68
CA PHE A 297 -8.56 -12.89 -3.91
C PHE A 297 -7.78 -12.32 -5.10
N VAL A 298 -6.90 -11.36 -4.88
CA VAL A 298 -6.07 -10.73 -5.92
C VAL A 298 -4.97 -11.65 -6.47
N LEU A 299 -4.68 -12.77 -5.78
CA LEU A 299 -3.64 -13.74 -6.15
C LEU A 299 -4.23 -14.98 -6.84
N GLN A 300 -5.53 -15.00 -7.06
CA GLN A 300 -6.27 -16.10 -7.65
C GLN A 300 -6.70 -15.77 -9.08
N LEU A 301 -6.78 -16.80 -9.91
CA LEU A 301 -7.29 -16.71 -11.27
C LEU A 301 -8.04 -17.99 -11.61
N ALA A 302 -9.26 -17.85 -12.12
CA ALA A 302 -10.01 -18.96 -12.66
C ALA A 302 -9.49 -19.33 -14.07
N ASP A 303 -9.35 -20.63 -14.33
CA ASP A 303 -9.06 -21.16 -15.65
C ASP A 303 -10.28 -21.11 -16.59
N ALA A 304 -10.17 -21.72 -17.78
CA ALA A 304 -11.25 -21.76 -18.77
C ALA A 304 -12.45 -22.61 -18.31
N ASP A 305 -12.24 -23.54 -17.40
CA ASP A 305 -13.28 -24.41 -16.83
C ASP A 305 -13.91 -23.82 -15.56
N GLY A 306 -13.44 -22.65 -15.13
CA GLY A 306 -13.92 -21.94 -13.95
C GLY A 306 -13.35 -22.44 -12.63
N VAL A 307 -12.24 -23.22 -12.67
CA VAL A 307 -11.52 -23.68 -11.48
C VAL A 307 -10.56 -22.57 -11.04
N ASN A 308 -10.66 -22.18 -9.77
CA ASN A 308 -9.76 -21.18 -9.20
C ASN A 308 -8.40 -21.79 -8.84
N HIS A 309 -7.35 -21.16 -9.32
CA HIS A 309 -5.96 -21.45 -9.00
C HIS A 309 -5.36 -20.30 -8.20
N CYS A 310 -4.41 -20.59 -7.32
CA CYS A 310 -3.73 -19.61 -6.49
C CYS A 310 -2.22 -19.61 -6.78
N TYR A 311 -1.62 -18.42 -6.95
CA TYR A 311 -0.25 -18.29 -7.42
C TYR A 311 0.70 -17.61 -6.44
N GLY A 312 0.27 -17.37 -5.21
CA GLY A 312 1.11 -16.81 -4.16
C GLY A 312 0.42 -16.74 -2.80
N LEU A 313 1.21 -16.61 -1.74
CA LEU A 313 0.72 -16.27 -0.42
C LEU A 313 0.93 -14.77 -0.15
N PRO A 314 -0.03 -14.08 0.45
CA PRO A 314 0.13 -12.67 0.80
C PRO A 314 1.27 -12.50 1.83
N GLU A 315 2.18 -11.59 1.59
CA GLU A 315 3.25 -11.20 2.51
C GLU A 315 2.93 -9.87 3.17
N GLU A 316 2.68 -8.86 2.34
CA GLU A 316 2.33 -7.50 2.78
C GLU A 316 0.95 -7.13 2.23
N GLN A 317 0.14 -6.46 3.06
CA GLN A 317 -1.10 -5.84 2.64
C GLN A 317 -1.13 -4.39 3.10
N ASN A 318 -1.22 -3.45 2.15
CA ASN A 318 -1.22 -2.02 2.42
C ASN A 318 -2.51 -1.40 1.88
N PHE A 319 -3.02 -0.40 2.60
CA PHE A 319 -4.29 0.26 2.26
C PHE A 319 -4.29 1.71 2.76
N PRO A 320 -5.10 2.60 2.16
CA PRO A 320 -5.25 3.95 2.65
C PRO A 320 -6.02 4.01 3.97
N MET A 321 -5.59 4.94 4.83
CA MET A 321 -6.28 5.36 6.04
C MET A 321 -6.34 6.89 6.10
N MET A 322 -7.20 7.42 6.95
CA MET A 322 -7.33 8.85 7.16
C MET A 322 -6.40 9.30 8.28
N PHE A 323 -5.43 10.17 7.97
CA PHE A 323 -4.51 10.81 8.91
C PHE A 323 -5.05 12.16 9.35
N LEU A 324 -5.02 12.45 10.64
CA LEU A 324 -5.62 13.64 11.23
C LEU A 324 -4.65 14.35 12.19
N ARG A 325 -4.54 15.68 12.07
CA ARG A 325 -3.92 16.56 13.06
C ARG A 325 -4.93 16.89 14.16
N THR A 326 -4.89 16.11 15.23
CA THR A 326 -5.85 16.23 16.35
C THR A 326 -5.80 17.57 17.04
N ASP A 327 -4.61 18.17 17.14
CA ASP A 327 -4.38 19.50 17.68
C ASP A 327 -5.11 20.58 16.85
N ILE A 328 -4.96 20.58 15.54
CA ILE A 328 -5.59 21.56 14.63
C ILE A 328 -7.11 21.37 14.57
N LEU A 329 -7.58 20.12 14.50
CA LEU A 329 -9.03 19.85 14.50
C LEU A 329 -9.69 20.35 15.78
N ALA A 330 -9.05 20.13 16.94
CA ALA A 330 -9.55 20.64 18.22
C ALA A 330 -9.58 22.18 18.26
N GLU A 331 -8.52 22.85 17.79
CA GLU A 331 -8.46 24.32 17.70
C GLU A 331 -9.57 24.89 16.83
N LEU A 332 -9.88 24.26 15.70
CA LEU A 332 -10.89 24.71 14.74
C LEU A 332 -12.31 24.22 15.08
N ASN A 333 -12.48 23.47 16.18
CA ASN A 333 -13.74 22.81 16.54
C ASN A 333 -14.31 21.98 15.37
N ILE A 334 -13.46 21.18 14.74
CA ILE A 334 -13.82 20.20 13.70
C ILE A 334 -13.94 18.84 14.35
N GLU A 335 -15.12 18.23 14.24
CA GLU A 335 -15.31 16.85 14.66
C GLU A 335 -14.58 15.89 13.71
N ILE A 336 -14.16 14.73 14.21
CA ILE A 336 -13.51 13.70 13.38
C ILE A 336 -14.51 13.18 12.36
N PRO A 337 -14.24 13.35 11.04
CA PRO A 337 -15.14 12.91 9.99
C PRO A 337 -15.32 11.40 9.97
N LYS A 338 -16.54 10.91 9.90
CA LYS A 338 -16.90 9.50 9.73
C LYS A 338 -17.53 9.22 8.37
N THR A 339 -18.14 10.22 7.77
CA THR A 339 -18.77 10.15 6.47
C THR A 339 -18.13 11.16 5.52
N TRP A 340 -18.38 10.98 4.21
CA TRP A 340 -17.96 11.98 3.23
C TRP A 340 -18.69 13.32 3.40
N GLU A 341 -19.91 13.32 3.94
CA GLU A 341 -20.62 14.55 4.28
C GLU A 341 -19.92 15.31 5.42
N ASP A 342 -19.41 14.58 6.42
CA ASP A 342 -18.59 15.18 7.49
C ASP A 342 -17.31 15.79 6.92
N VAL A 343 -16.66 15.08 5.97
CA VAL A 343 -15.47 15.57 5.25
C VAL A 343 -15.79 16.89 4.53
N LEU A 344 -16.90 16.95 3.80
CA LEU A 344 -17.32 18.19 3.12
C LEU A 344 -17.60 19.32 4.09
N SER A 345 -18.20 19.01 5.25
CA SER A 345 -18.42 19.99 6.32
C SER A 345 -17.10 20.50 6.91
N ALA A 346 -16.11 19.62 7.08
CA ALA A 346 -14.77 19.99 7.55
C ALA A 346 -14.02 20.85 6.51
N VAL A 347 -14.16 20.57 5.21
CA VAL A 347 -13.55 21.35 4.12
C VAL A 347 -13.87 22.85 4.25
N ILE A 348 -15.12 23.20 4.54
CA ILE A 348 -15.55 24.60 4.65
C ILE A 348 -14.76 25.33 5.73
N LYS A 349 -14.63 24.73 6.93
CA LYS A 349 -13.88 25.31 8.04
C LYS A 349 -12.37 25.37 7.75
N LEU A 350 -11.83 24.35 7.12
CA LEU A 350 -10.42 24.30 6.74
C LEU A 350 -10.08 25.39 5.71
N GLN A 351 -10.89 25.55 4.67
CA GLN A 351 -10.69 26.58 3.64
C GLN A 351 -10.78 28.00 4.19
N GLN A 352 -11.63 28.25 5.19
CA GLN A 352 -11.66 29.53 5.89
C GLN A 352 -10.34 29.88 6.58
N ASN A 353 -9.52 28.85 6.89
CA ASN A 353 -8.19 28.98 7.49
C ASN A 353 -7.06 28.69 6.49
N ASN A 354 -7.33 28.78 5.18
CA ASN A 354 -6.36 28.49 4.11
C ASN A 354 -5.75 27.07 4.17
N MET A 355 -6.47 26.13 4.75
CA MET A 355 -6.11 24.72 4.85
C MET A 355 -6.88 23.88 3.83
N THR A 356 -6.39 22.69 3.54
CA THR A 356 -7.00 21.77 2.58
C THR A 356 -6.94 20.34 3.07
N ILE A 357 -7.67 19.44 2.38
CA ILE A 357 -7.64 17.99 2.61
C ILE A 357 -6.83 17.32 1.50
N GLY A 358 -5.98 16.36 1.87
CA GLY A 358 -5.20 15.54 0.94
C GLY A 358 -5.88 14.21 0.63
N MET A 359 -5.95 13.86 -0.65
CA MET A 359 -6.49 12.57 -1.08
C MET A 359 -5.92 12.20 -2.45
N SER A 360 -5.64 10.90 -2.66
CA SER A 360 -5.37 10.39 -4.00
C SER A 360 -6.67 10.30 -4.83
N ASN A 361 -6.55 10.33 -6.15
CA ASN A 361 -7.69 10.16 -7.05
C ASN A 361 -8.00 8.68 -7.34
N ASP A 362 -7.89 7.81 -6.33
CA ASP A 362 -8.27 6.40 -6.45
C ASP A 362 -9.78 6.25 -6.28
N TYR A 363 -10.50 6.29 -7.41
CA TYR A 363 -11.94 6.26 -7.41
C TYR A 363 -12.52 4.90 -7.00
N LYS A 364 -11.71 3.83 -6.96
CA LYS A 364 -12.16 2.51 -6.48
C LYS A 364 -12.69 2.58 -5.04
N ILE A 365 -12.14 3.47 -4.21
CA ILE A 365 -12.65 3.71 -2.86
C ILE A 365 -14.14 4.08 -2.91
N PHE A 366 -14.50 5.08 -3.71
CA PHE A 366 -15.88 5.52 -3.86
C PHE A 366 -16.77 4.44 -4.48
N LEU A 367 -16.27 3.78 -5.53
CA LEU A 367 -16.98 2.71 -6.21
C LEU A 367 -17.42 1.60 -5.25
N TYR A 368 -16.49 1.08 -4.45
CA TYR A 368 -16.78 -0.02 -3.52
C TYR A 368 -17.56 0.43 -2.28
N GLN A 369 -17.34 1.64 -1.80
CA GLN A 369 -18.13 2.21 -0.71
C GLN A 369 -19.59 2.47 -1.11
N MET A 370 -19.86 2.80 -2.37
CA MET A 370 -21.21 2.95 -2.90
C MET A 370 -21.85 1.61 -3.31
N GLY A 371 -21.13 0.48 -3.15
CA GLY A 371 -21.62 -0.86 -3.45
C GLY A 371 -21.46 -1.29 -4.92
N GLY A 372 -20.71 -0.54 -5.71
CA GLY A 372 -20.36 -0.91 -7.09
C GLY A 372 -19.23 -1.95 -7.16
N THR A 373 -18.98 -2.44 -8.36
CA THR A 373 -17.89 -3.39 -8.66
C THR A 373 -17.11 -2.94 -9.88
N LEU A 374 -15.81 -3.29 -9.91
CA LEU A 374 -14.93 -2.90 -11.01
C LEU A 374 -15.18 -3.73 -12.27
N PHE A 375 -15.54 -4.99 -12.11
CA PHE A 375 -15.77 -5.94 -13.21
C PHE A 375 -17.17 -6.49 -13.20
N ALA A 376 -17.64 -6.87 -14.36
CA ALA A 376 -18.84 -7.66 -14.62
C ALA A 376 -18.48 -8.91 -15.44
N ASP A 377 -19.44 -9.83 -15.53
CA ASP A 377 -19.35 -10.98 -16.42
C ASP A 377 -18.07 -11.83 -16.17
N ASP A 378 -17.78 -12.18 -14.92
CA ASP A 378 -16.62 -12.96 -14.49
C ASP A 378 -15.28 -12.37 -15.00
N GLY A 379 -15.17 -11.05 -14.96
CA GLY A 379 -13.99 -10.32 -15.40
C GLY A 379 -13.82 -10.27 -16.93
N MET A 380 -14.82 -10.67 -17.69
CA MET A 380 -14.78 -10.55 -19.15
C MET A 380 -15.09 -9.12 -19.63
N ARG A 381 -15.66 -8.29 -18.76
CA ARG A 381 -16.01 -6.91 -19.04
C ARG A 381 -15.78 -6.01 -17.82
N ILE A 382 -15.41 -4.75 -18.07
CA ILE A 382 -15.37 -3.71 -17.03
C ILE A 382 -16.80 -3.26 -16.71
N ASN A 383 -17.08 -2.92 -15.44
CA ASN A 383 -18.38 -2.48 -14.94
C ASN A 383 -18.45 -0.96 -14.70
N LEU A 384 -17.66 -0.18 -15.43
CA LEU A 384 -17.56 1.27 -15.25
C LEU A 384 -18.65 2.07 -15.96
N ASP A 385 -19.53 1.42 -16.71
CA ASP A 385 -20.72 1.96 -17.34
C ASP A 385 -22.00 1.79 -16.49
N SER A 386 -21.89 1.17 -15.30
CA SER A 386 -23.00 1.09 -14.35
C SER A 386 -23.29 2.45 -13.70
N ASN A 387 -24.56 2.69 -13.32
CA ASN A 387 -24.95 3.93 -12.65
C ASN A 387 -24.10 4.21 -11.41
N LEU A 388 -23.89 3.19 -10.56
CA LEU A 388 -23.04 3.32 -9.35
C LEU A 388 -21.61 3.71 -9.69
N ALA A 389 -21.03 3.15 -10.76
CA ALA A 389 -19.69 3.50 -11.19
C ALA A 389 -19.59 4.94 -11.71
N LEU A 390 -20.57 5.36 -12.49
CA LEU A 390 -20.64 6.73 -13.02
C LEU A 390 -20.82 7.74 -11.88
N ASP A 391 -21.77 7.51 -10.97
CA ASP A 391 -22.02 8.36 -9.82
C ASP A 391 -20.81 8.44 -8.89
N SER A 392 -20.18 7.30 -8.60
CA SER A 392 -18.97 7.26 -7.74
C SER A 392 -17.80 8.02 -8.36
N PHE A 393 -17.63 7.93 -9.68
CA PHE A 393 -16.57 8.67 -10.38
C PHE A 393 -16.85 10.18 -10.37
N GLU A 394 -18.09 10.59 -10.62
CA GLU A 394 -18.49 11.99 -10.58
C GLU A 394 -18.32 12.58 -9.17
N GLN A 395 -18.73 11.86 -8.12
CA GLN A 395 -18.56 12.32 -6.74
C GLN A 395 -17.10 12.51 -6.38
N MET A 396 -16.23 11.55 -6.75
CA MET A 396 -14.79 11.72 -6.56
C MET A 396 -14.26 12.94 -7.33
N CYS A 397 -14.60 13.11 -8.61
CA CYS A 397 -14.15 14.26 -9.40
C CYS A 397 -14.56 15.59 -8.78
N ASN A 398 -15.76 15.65 -8.18
CA ASN A 398 -16.30 16.86 -7.55
C ASN A 398 -15.45 17.30 -6.35
N LEU A 399 -14.80 16.40 -5.61
CA LEU A 399 -13.87 16.79 -4.54
C LEU A 399 -12.73 17.68 -5.07
N PHE A 400 -12.20 17.34 -6.22
CA PHE A 400 -11.10 18.11 -6.84
C PHE A 400 -11.58 19.36 -7.57
N LYS A 401 -12.72 19.27 -8.26
CA LYS A 401 -13.25 20.34 -9.10
C LYS A 401 -13.99 21.41 -8.30
N MET A 402 -14.87 20.99 -7.36
CA MET A 402 -15.75 21.89 -6.62
C MET A 402 -15.20 22.27 -5.25
N TYR A 403 -14.55 21.31 -4.58
CA TYR A 403 -14.03 21.49 -3.22
C TYR A 403 -12.52 21.74 -3.17
N SER A 404 -11.87 21.89 -4.33
CA SER A 404 -10.47 22.31 -4.48
C SER A 404 -9.45 21.40 -3.79
N PHE A 405 -9.70 20.08 -3.74
CA PHE A 405 -8.68 19.13 -3.29
C PHE A 405 -7.48 19.19 -4.24
N PRO A 406 -6.25 19.29 -3.73
CA PRO A 406 -5.08 19.34 -4.59
C PRO A 406 -4.79 17.98 -5.20
N TYR A 407 -4.54 17.93 -6.50
CA TYR A 407 -4.15 16.69 -7.19
C TYR A 407 -2.67 16.31 -6.96
N LYS A 408 -1.80 17.31 -6.86
CA LYS A 408 -0.36 17.10 -6.62
C LYS A 408 0.07 17.85 -5.37
N TYR A 409 0.63 17.14 -4.41
CA TYR A 409 1.12 17.70 -3.16
C TYR A 409 2.12 16.75 -2.50
N ASP A 410 2.93 17.29 -1.61
CA ASP A 410 3.72 16.53 -0.65
C ASP A 410 2.93 16.45 0.65
N PHE A 411 2.32 15.29 0.91
CA PHE A 411 1.45 15.10 2.06
C PHE A 411 2.21 15.29 3.38
N ALA A 412 3.34 14.60 3.55
CA ALA A 412 4.08 14.65 4.81
C ALA A 412 4.50 16.08 5.17
N ASN A 413 4.96 16.84 4.20
CA ASN A 413 5.37 18.23 4.40
C ASN A 413 4.18 19.13 4.75
N ARG A 414 3.07 19.04 4.00
CA ARG A 414 1.86 19.85 4.26
C ARG A 414 1.13 19.44 5.53
N PHE A 415 1.16 18.15 5.88
CA PHE A 415 0.61 17.65 7.13
C PHE A 415 1.41 18.17 8.32
N ARG A 416 2.75 18.12 8.20
CA ARG A 416 3.67 18.63 9.20
C ARG A 416 3.46 20.12 9.47
N THR A 417 3.35 20.94 8.43
CA THR A 417 3.16 22.39 8.54
C THR A 417 1.71 22.79 8.88
N GLY A 418 0.76 21.85 8.90
CA GLY A 418 -0.65 22.11 9.21
C GLY A 418 -1.49 22.62 8.04
N GLU A 419 -0.91 22.81 6.84
CA GLU A 419 -1.67 23.19 5.64
C GLU A 419 -2.70 22.14 5.22
N MET A 420 -2.42 20.87 5.57
CA MET A 420 -3.22 19.70 5.19
C MET A 420 -3.46 18.82 6.43
N PRO A 421 -4.31 19.28 7.37
CA PRO A 421 -4.48 18.61 8.66
C PRO A 421 -5.31 17.33 8.57
N ILE A 422 -5.92 17.05 7.43
CA ILE A 422 -6.62 15.80 7.11
C ILE A 422 -6.06 15.28 5.80
N GLY A 423 -5.72 13.98 5.75
CA GLY A 423 -5.28 13.34 4.51
C GLY A 423 -5.56 11.86 4.47
N ILE A 424 -5.96 11.38 3.29
CA ILE A 424 -6.13 9.95 3.00
C ILE A 424 -4.90 9.47 2.25
N ALA A 425 -4.14 8.59 2.90
CA ALA A 425 -2.87 8.11 2.38
C ALA A 425 -2.60 6.66 2.86
N SER A 426 -1.68 5.95 2.17
CA SER A 426 -1.26 4.60 2.55
C SER A 426 -0.76 4.57 4.00
N TYR A 427 -1.32 3.68 4.84
CA TYR A 427 -1.07 3.72 6.27
C TYR A 427 0.40 3.49 6.62
N ASN A 428 1.01 2.45 6.10
CA ASN A 428 2.35 2.03 6.51
C ASN A 428 3.43 3.02 6.07
N SER A 429 3.48 3.36 4.78
CA SER A 429 4.50 4.27 4.26
C SER A 429 4.36 5.68 4.84
N THR A 430 3.13 6.15 5.05
CA THR A 430 2.87 7.48 5.63
C THR A 430 3.22 7.50 7.11
N TYR A 431 2.81 6.49 7.88
CA TYR A 431 3.17 6.37 9.29
C TYR A 431 4.69 6.38 9.48
N ASN A 432 5.38 5.46 8.79
CA ASN A 432 6.83 5.32 8.87
C ASN A 432 7.57 6.61 8.48
N HIS A 433 7.04 7.32 7.47
CA HIS A 433 7.61 8.61 7.08
C HIS A 433 7.37 9.70 8.13
N LEU A 434 6.15 9.82 8.66
CA LEU A 434 5.82 10.87 9.63
C LEU A 434 6.58 10.73 10.95
N VAL A 435 6.75 9.51 11.46
CA VAL A 435 7.48 9.30 12.73
C VAL A 435 8.94 9.68 12.67
N VAL A 436 9.55 9.68 11.47
CA VAL A 436 10.94 10.13 11.25
C VAL A 436 10.99 11.60 10.87
N PHE A 437 10.16 12.00 9.90
CA PHE A 437 10.21 13.33 9.27
C PHE A 437 9.58 14.42 10.13
N ALA A 438 8.54 14.10 10.90
CA ALA A 438 7.75 15.06 11.67
C ALA A 438 7.73 14.69 13.17
N THR A 439 8.90 14.52 13.76
CA THR A 439 9.07 14.07 15.16
C THR A 439 8.44 15.00 16.18
N GLU A 440 8.34 16.30 15.88
CA GLU A 440 7.68 17.33 16.70
C GLU A 440 6.17 17.21 16.75
N LEU A 441 5.59 16.42 15.84
CA LEU A 441 4.15 16.14 15.85
C LEU A 441 3.76 14.94 16.71
N ARG A 442 4.69 14.35 17.45
CA ARG A 442 4.40 13.19 18.30
C ARG A 442 3.27 13.51 19.29
N GLY A 443 2.19 12.71 19.25
CA GLY A 443 0.98 12.92 20.07
C GLY A 443 0.02 14.00 19.58
N LYS A 444 0.30 14.65 18.44
CA LYS A 444 -0.56 15.68 17.83
C LYS A 444 -1.34 15.15 16.61
N TRP A 445 -1.22 13.88 16.28
CA TRP A 445 -1.90 13.26 15.16
C TRP A 445 -2.23 11.80 15.42
N GLN A 446 -3.18 11.30 14.68
CA GLN A 446 -3.58 9.89 14.65
C GLN A 446 -4.00 9.49 13.25
N PHE A 447 -4.16 8.19 13.02
CA PHE A 447 -4.76 7.65 11.81
C PHE A 447 -5.99 6.81 12.16
N LEU A 448 -7.01 6.89 11.34
CA LEU A 448 -8.32 6.30 11.55
C LEU A 448 -8.80 5.60 10.27
N PRO A 449 -9.81 4.72 10.35
CA PRO A 449 -10.51 4.21 9.18
C PRO A 449 -10.98 5.35 8.27
N LEU A 450 -11.14 5.04 6.97
CA LEU A 450 -11.66 5.99 6.00
C LEU A 450 -13.05 6.50 6.38
N PRO A 451 -13.40 7.73 5.97
CA PRO A 451 -14.80 8.13 5.94
C PRO A 451 -15.54 7.26 4.92
N GLY A 452 -16.83 7.04 5.16
CA GLY A 452 -17.65 6.19 4.32
C GLY A 452 -18.94 6.86 3.86
N PHE A 453 -19.73 6.11 3.08
CA PHE A 453 -21.09 6.49 2.74
C PHE A 453 -22.09 5.86 3.72
N GLU A 454 -23.08 6.63 4.17
CA GLU A 454 -24.17 6.12 4.98
C GLU A 454 -25.13 5.29 4.11
N ARG A 455 -25.47 4.09 4.58
CA ARG A 455 -26.46 3.21 3.94
C ARG A 455 -27.87 3.54 4.42
N GLU A 456 -28.86 3.04 3.73
CA GLU A 456 -30.28 3.19 4.10
C GLU A 456 -30.61 2.69 5.51
N ASP A 457 -29.87 1.73 6.04
CA ASP A 457 -30.01 1.19 7.40
C ASP A 457 -29.29 2.03 8.46
N GLY A 458 -28.65 3.15 8.11
CA GLY A 458 -27.89 4.02 8.99
C GLY A 458 -26.47 3.51 9.30
N THR A 459 -26.03 2.40 8.72
CA THR A 459 -24.64 1.94 8.83
C THR A 459 -23.73 2.68 7.86
N ILE A 460 -22.46 2.88 8.24
CA ILE A 460 -21.47 3.55 7.38
C ILE A 460 -20.66 2.50 6.64
N ASN A 461 -20.67 2.55 5.31
CA ASN A 461 -19.79 1.75 4.48
C ASN A 461 -18.49 2.51 4.23
N ASN A 462 -17.47 2.18 4.98
CA ASN A 462 -16.13 2.75 4.88
C ASN A 462 -15.08 1.73 4.37
N VAL A 463 -15.52 0.79 3.52
CA VAL A 463 -14.63 -0.19 2.91
C VAL A 463 -13.47 0.52 2.19
N SER A 464 -12.26 -0.02 2.34
CA SER A 464 -11.07 0.49 1.68
C SER A 464 -10.58 -0.47 0.59
N VAL A 465 -9.75 0.02 -0.30
CA VAL A 465 -9.02 -0.81 -1.27
C VAL A 465 -7.65 -1.15 -0.70
N SER A 466 -7.08 -2.28 -1.09
CA SER A 466 -5.73 -2.67 -0.67
C SER A 466 -4.85 -3.02 -1.85
N THR A 467 -3.55 -3.06 -1.61
CA THR A 467 -2.52 -3.60 -2.49
C THR A 467 -1.76 -4.69 -1.76
N VAL A 468 -1.39 -5.75 -2.46
CA VAL A 468 -0.76 -6.94 -1.90
C VAL A 468 0.59 -7.18 -2.57
N ASN A 469 1.61 -7.41 -1.76
CA ASN A 469 2.83 -8.06 -2.20
C ASN A 469 2.80 -9.52 -1.75
N ALA A 470 3.18 -10.42 -2.63
CA ALA A 470 3.09 -11.85 -2.39
C ALA A 470 4.46 -12.53 -2.44
N ILE A 471 4.57 -13.63 -1.72
CA ILE A 471 5.62 -14.62 -1.94
C ILE A 471 5.11 -15.66 -2.94
N VAL A 472 5.91 -15.97 -3.95
CA VAL A 472 5.50 -16.81 -5.07
C VAL A 472 6.53 -17.91 -5.35
N MET A 473 6.07 -19.06 -5.87
CA MET A 473 6.90 -20.17 -6.33
C MET A 473 7.06 -20.11 -7.85
N ILE A 474 8.30 -20.17 -8.31
CA ILE A 474 8.63 -20.11 -9.73
C ILE A 474 8.61 -21.53 -10.33
N THR A 475 8.06 -21.66 -11.54
CA THR A 475 8.00 -22.96 -12.25
C THR A 475 9.38 -23.49 -12.62
N GLY A 476 9.47 -24.83 -12.77
CA GLY A 476 10.67 -25.53 -13.27
C GLY A 476 11.48 -26.23 -12.18
N ALA A 477 11.07 -26.18 -10.91
CA ALA A 477 11.64 -27.00 -9.85
C ALA A 477 11.14 -28.46 -9.91
N ASP A 478 11.96 -29.41 -9.46
CA ASP A 478 11.50 -30.78 -9.22
C ASP A 478 10.56 -30.86 -8.00
N GLU A 479 9.85 -31.97 -7.82
CA GLU A 479 8.84 -32.13 -6.76
C GLU A 479 9.42 -32.00 -5.34
N ALA A 480 10.66 -32.41 -5.11
CA ALA A 480 11.31 -32.24 -3.80
C ALA A 480 11.57 -30.76 -3.50
N LYS A 481 12.07 -30.01 -4.48
CA LYS A 481 12.28 -28.56 -4.39
C LYS A 481 10.98 -27.80 -4.25
N LYS A 482 9.91 -28.19 -4.93
CA LYS A 482 8.59 -27.59 -4.77
C LYS A 482 8.08 -27.76 -3.33
N LYS A 483 8.24 -28.97 -2.78
CA LYS A 483 7.86 -29.23 -1.39
C LYS A 483 8.65 -28.37 -0.40
N ASP A 484 9.97 -28.31 -0.54
CA ASP A 484 10.84 -27.52 0.31
C ASP A 484 10.52 -26.00 0.17
N SER A 485 10.22 -25.55 -1.05
CA SER A 485 9.81 -24.17 -1.35
C SER A 485 8.46 -23.85 -0.68
N TRP A 486 7.53 -24.79 -0.70
CA TRP A 486 6.23 -24.64 -0.03
C TRP A 486 6.37 -24.53 1.49
N GLU A 487 7.21 -25.36 2.12
CA GLU A 487 7.50 -25.26 3.54
C GLU A 487 8.09 -23.90 3.90
N PHE A 488 8.99 -23.37 3.05
CA PHE A 488 9.54 -22.03 3.24
C PHE A 488 8.48 -20.94 3.11
N MET A 489 7.60 -21.01 2.12
CA MET A 489 6.53 -20.02 1.92
C MET A 489 5.56 -20.01 3.10
N LYS A 490 5.14 -21.18 3.59
CA LYS A 490 4.28 -21.31 4.79
C LYS A 490 4.92 -20.70 6.03
N TRP A 491 6.20 -21.01 6.25
CA TRP A 491 6.93 -20.47 7.40
C TRP A 491 7.05 -18.94 7.30
N HIS A 492 7.45 -18.43 6.12
CA HIS A 492 7.70 -16.98 5.94
C HIS A 492 6.43 -16.14 6.14
N THR A 493 5.27 -16.60 5.65
CA THR A 493 3.98 -15.90 5.79
C THR A 493 3.23 -16.25 7.07
N GLY A 494 3.73 -17.22 7.83
CA GLY A 494 3.14 -17.64 9.10
C GLY A 494 3.26 -16.56 10.17
N ALA A 495 2.30 -16.54 11.09
CA ALA A 495 2.18 -15.48 12.11
C ALA A 495 3.48 -15.28 12.90
N GLN A 496 4.13 -16.36 13.37
CA GLN A 496 5.33 -16.24 14.21
C GLN A 496 6.49 -15.57 13.47
N CYS A 497 6.79 -16.01 12.24
CA CYS A 497 7.86 -15.40 11.45
C CYS A 497 7.59 -13.91 11.16
N GLN A 498 6.34 -13.56 10.87
CA GLN A 498 5.93 -12.18 10.61
C GLN A 498 6.05 -11.30 11.86
N ILE A 499 5.72 -11.83 13.05
CA ILE A 499 5.90 -11.15 14.34
C ILE A 499 7.39 -10.92 14.62
N ASP A 500 8.21 -11.96 14.49
CA ASP A 500 9.64 -11.88 14.78
C ASP A 500 10.34 -10.95 13.81
N TYR A 501 9.99 -11.00 12.52
CA TYR A 501 10.48 -10.07 11.51
C TYR A 501 10.15 -8.61 11.86
N SER A 502 8.88 -8.33 12.21
CA SER A 502 8.48 -6.98 12.60
C SER A 502 9.21 -6.48 13.85
N ASN A 503 9.33 -7.34 14.87
CA ASN A 503 10.00 -6.98 16.12
C ASN A 503 11.48 -6.71 15.91
N GLU A 504 12.20 -7.55 15.14
CA GLU A 504 13.60 -7.30 14.81
C GLU A 504 13.79 -6.03 13.98
N MET A 505 12.90 -5.77 13.01
CA MET A 505 12.94 -4.53 12.22
C MET A 505 12.79 -3.30 13.12
N VAL A 506 11.79 -3.29 14.01
CA VAL A 506 11.57 -2.18 14.94
C VAL A 506 12.72 -2.06 15.96
N ALA A 507 13.29 -3.16 16.43
CA ALA A 507 14.45 -3.14 17.34
C ALA A 507 15.69 -2.52 16.69
N ILE A 508 15.90 -2.74 15.37
CA ILE A 508 17.08 -2.23 14.64
C ILE A 508 16.85 -0.80 14.14
N MET A 509 15.69 -0.49 13.61
CA MET A 509 15.40 0.75 12.86
C MET A 509 14.39 1.67 13.57
N GLY A 510 13.82 1.24 14.70
CA GLY A 510 12.81 1.99 15.45
C GLY A 510 11.42 1.94 14.83
N ASP A 511 10.50 2.77 15.36
CA ASP A 511 9.09 2.83 14.96
C ASP A 511 8.86 3.11 13.46
N SER A 512 9.85 3.66 12.78
CA SER A 512 9.82 3.93 11.33
C SER A 512 9.92 2.67 10.45
N ALA A 513 10.14 1.52 11.05
CA ALA A 513 10.25 0.24 10.36
C ALA A 513 9.09 -0.71 10.65
N LYS A 514 7.97 -0.19 11.10
CA LYS A 514 6.74 -0.99 11.27
C LYS A 514 6.33 -1.60 9.92
N TYR A 515 6.01 -2.87 9.96
CA TYR A 515 5.83 -3.69 8.76
C TYR A 515 4.33 -3.88 8.44
N ALA A 516 4.00 -3.85 7.16
CA ALA A 516 2.62 -4.00 6.68
C ALA A 516 2.27 -5.47 6.42
N THR A 517 2.30 -6.31 7.46
CA THR A 517 1.97 -7.73 7.30
C THR A 517 0.57 -7.95 6.73
N ALA A 518 0.42 -8.97 5.88
CA ALA A 518 -0.88 -9.47 5.44
C ALA A 518 -1.49 -10.48 6.41
N ASN A 519 -0.69 -11.00 7.37
CA ASN A 519 -1.14 -12.01 8.31
C ASN A 519 -1.96 -11.38 9.46
N VAL A 520 -3.23 -11.80 9.60
CA VAL A 520 -4.18 -11.26 10.59
C VAL A 520 -3.69 -11.44 12.02
N LYS A 521 -3.15 -12.63 12.35
CA LYS A 521 -2.66 -12.92 13.71
C LYS A 521 -1.36 -12.17 14.04
N ALA A 522 -0.49 -12.02 13.05
CA ALA A 522 0.73 -11.27 13.24
C ALA A 522 0.45 -9.80 13.54
N LEU A 523 -0.51 -9.19 12.85
CA LEU A 523 -0.89 -7.79 13.05
C LEU A 523 -1.27 -7.49 14.50
N GLU A 524 -2.00 -8.40 15.17
CA GLU A 524 -2.41 -8.26 16.57
C GLU A 524 -1.20 -8.21 17.53
N SER A 525 -0.13 -8.92 17.20
CA SER A 525 1.06 -9.05 18.05
C SER A 525 2.19 -8.09 17.70
N MET A 526 2.01 -7.26 16.69
CA MET A 526 3.01 -6.27 16.29
C MET A 526 3.08 -5.09 17.27
N PRO A 527 4.20 -4.33 17.29
CA PRO A 527 4.44 -3.26 18.26
C PRO A 527 3.65 -1.98 17.93
N TRP A 528 2.34 -2.11 17.74
CA TRP A 528 1.38 -1.00 17.68
C TRP A 528 0.92 -0.65 19.09
N THR A 529 0.63 0.63 19.33
CA THR A 529 -0.14 0.97 20.54
C THR A 529 -1.54 0.37 20.43
N ARG A 530 -2.23 0.22 21.56
CA ARG A 530 -3.59 -0.34 21.55
C ARG A 530 -4.54 0.45 20.66
N GLU A 531 -4.48 1.77 20.74
CA GLU A 531 -5.34 2.67 19.93
C GLU A 531 -5.00 2.56 18.43
N GLU A 532 -3.69 2.58 18.09
CA GLU A 532 -3.25 2.38 16.71
C GLU A 532 -3.72 1.03 16.15
N TYR A 533 -3.59 -0.04 16.94
CA TYR A 533 -4.04 -1.38 16.54
C TYR A 533 -5.56 -1.44 16.33
N GLU A 534 -6.36 -0.89 17.26
CA GLU A 534 -7.83 -0.87 17.16
C GLU A 534 -8.27 -0.16 15.87
N ASN A 535 -7.67 0.99 15.56
CA ASN A 535 -7.95 1.75 14.33
C ASN A 535 -7.50 1.01 13.07
N LEU A 536 -6.29 0.43 13.11
CA LEU A 536 -5.74 -0.32 12.00
C LEU A 536 -6.56 -1.57 11.70
N ASN A 537 -6.90 -2.35 12.71
CA ASN A 537 -7.68 -3.58 12.60
C ASN A 537 -9.12 -3.30 12.11
N ALA A 538 -9.72 -2.18 12.51
CA ALA A 538 -11.04 -1.78 12.03
C ALA A 538 -11.07 -1.59 10.50
N GLN A 539 -10.01 -1.01 9.91
CA GLN A 539 -9.92 -0.88 8.46
C GLN A 539 -9.43 -2.17 7.79
N PHE A 540 -8.46 -2.87 8.38
CA PHE A 540 -7.92 -4.12 7.86
C PHE A 540 -9.00 -5.21 7.70
N SER A 541 -9.96 -5.24 8.63
CA SER A 541 -11.13 -6.14 8.57
C SER A 541 -12.21 -5.69 7.58
N ASN A 542 -12.07 -4.51 6.97
CA ASN A 542 -13.05 -3.91 6.05
C ASN A 542 -12.38 -3.47 4.75
N LEU A 543 -11.85 -4.44 4.00
CA LEU A 543 -11.19 -4.25 2.71
C LEU A 543 -11.99 -4.91 1.59
N ALA A 544 -12.03 -4.27 0.43
CA ALA A 544 -12.72 -4.78 -0.74
C ALA A 544 -11.93 -5.93 -1.40
N SER A 545 -12.60 -7.05 -1.65
CA SER A 545 -12.07 -8.16 -2.45
C SER A 545 -12.18 -7.81 -3.92
N ILE A 546 -11.11 -7.27 -4.51
CA ILE A 546 -11.06 -6.83 -5.91
C ILE A 546 -10.28 -7.87 -6.72
N PRO A 547 -10.90 -8.54 -7.70
CA PRO A 547 -10.18 -9.51 -8.52
C PRO A 547 -9.17 -8.82 -9.45
N ASN A 548 -8.09 -9.53 -9.76
CA ASN A 548 -7.11 -9.09 -10.74
C ASN A 548 -7.19 -9.98 -11.98
N TYR A 549 -7.75 -9.46 -13.07
CA TYR A 549 -7.95 -10.19 -14.30
C TYR A 549 -6.95 -9.79 -15.40
N PRO A 550 -6.70 -10.65 -16.40
CA PRO A 550 -5.88 -10.30 -17.57
C PRO A 550 -6.40 -9.05 -18.26
N GLY A 551 -5.55 -8.04 -18.42
CA GLY A 551 -5.93 -6.76 -19.01
C GLY A 551 -6.32 -5.68 -18.00
N SER A 552 -6.48 -5.98 -16.70
CA SER A 552 -6.85 -5.02 -15.66
C SER A 552 -5.86 -3.84 -15.50
N TYR A 553 -4.58 -4.06 -15.79
CA TYR A 553 -3.52 -3.04 -15.68
C TYR A 553 -3.78 -1.74 -16.45
N ILE A 554 -4.66 -1.79 -17.47
CA ILE A 554 -5.01 -0.62 -18.29
C ILE A 554 -6.04 0.29 -17.61
N ILE A 555 -6.84 -0.24 -16.67
CA ILE A 555 -7.98 0.44 -16.06
C ILE A 555 -7.53 1.72 -15.36
N GLY A 556 -6.55 1.62 -14.47
CA GLY A 556 -6.02 2.77 -13.73
C GLY A 556 -5.48 3.88 -14.63
N ARG A 557 -4.95 3.55 -15.82
CA ARG A 557 -4.50 4.53 -16.81
C ARG A 557 -5.66 5.31 -17.41
N TYR A 558 -6.72 4.63 -17.85
CA TYR A 558 -7.83 5.29 -18.53
C TYR A 558 -8.75 6.02 -17.55
N THR A 559 -8.98 5.50 -16.36
CA THR A 559 -9.69 6.22 -15.30
C THR A 559 -8.95 7.50 -14.92
N LYS A 560 -7.60 7.44 -14.85
CA LYS A 560 -6.78 8.62 -14.65
C LYS A 560 -6.88 9.63 -15.81
N PHE A 561 -6.93 9.19 -17.05
CA PHE A 561 -7.13 10.10 -18.20
C PHE A 561 -8.48 10.77 -18.15
N ALA A 562 -9.56 10.01 -17.82
CA ALA A 562 -10.88 10.58 -17.62
C ALA A 562 -10.87 11.64 -16.51
N PHE A 563 -10.27 11.34 -15.36
CA PHE A 563 -10.12 12.28 -14.25
C PHE A 563 -9.34 13.55 -14.67
N LEU A 564 -8.23 13.41 -15.38
CA LEU A 564 -7.42 14.56 -15.80
C LEU A 564 -8.17 15.46 -16.78
N ALA A 565 -9.01 14.93 -17.67
CA ALA A 565 -9.85 15.72 -18.53
C ALA A 565 -10.90 16.52 -17.73
N VAL A 566 -11.47 15.93 -16.68
CA VAL A 566 -12.38 16.64 -15.77
C VAL A 566 -11.64 17.73 -14.99
N TYR A 567 -10.48 17.42 -14.44
CA TYR A 567 -9.70 18.31 -13.58
C TYR A 567 -9.06 19.48 -14.34
N ASN A 568 -8.43 19.22 -15.50
CA ASN A 568 -7.71 20.23 -16.27
C ASN A 568 -8.61 20.99 -17.24
N ASP A 569 -9.53 20.29 -17.92
CA ASP A 569 -10.28 20.82 -19.05
C ASP A 569 -11.75 21.10 -18.69
N ASN A 570 -12.14 20.87 -17.42
CA ASN A 570 -13.51 21.02 -16.94
C ASN A 570 -14.53 20.16 -17.70
N ALA A 571 -14.10 19.03 -18.25
CA ALA A 571 -14.94 18.11 -19.00
C ALA A 571 -16.02 17.46 -18.11
N ASP A 572 -17.06 16.91 -18.75
CA ASP A 572 -18.09 16.15 -18.07
C ASP A 572 -17.57 14.77 -17.63
N ALA A 573 -17.70 14.45 -16.33
CA ALA A 573 -17.10 13.26 -15.72
C ALA A 573 -17.66 11.96 -16.33
N VAL A 574 -18.98 11.87 -16.47
CA VAL A 574 -19.68 10.70 -17.00
C VAL A 574 -19.26 10.44 -18.43
N THR A 575 -19.31 11.48 -19.28
CA THR A 575 -18.91 11.39 -20.69
C THR A 575 -17.46 10.94 -20.84
N GLN A 576 -16.56 11.47 -20.01
CA GLN A 576 -15.13 11.09 -20.08
C GLN A 576 -14.90 9.65 -19.67
N LEU A 577 -15.50 9.17 -18.59
CA LEU A 577 -15.35 7.78 -18.18
C LEU A 577 -15.90 6.83 -19.25
N LEU A 578 -17.10 7.08 -19.74
CA LEU A 578 -17.75 6.27 -20.79
C LEU A 578 -16.93 6.19 -22.09
N SER A 579 -16.20 7.25 -22.44
CA SER A 579 -15.38 7.28 -23.65
C SER A 579 -14.27 6.22 -23.70
N TYR A 580 -13.84 5.72 -22.54
CA TYR A 580 -12.76 4.73 -22.43
C TYR A 580 -13.24 3.28 -22.28
N ILE A 581 -14.52 3.03 -21.98
CA ILE A 581 -15.06 1.68 -21.72
C ILE A 581 -14.77 0.71 -22.86
N THR A 582 -15.04 1.10 -24.10
CA THR A 582 -14.78 0.25 -25.27
C THR A 582 -13.30 -0.11 -25.41
N THR A 583 -12.40 0.83 -25.11
CA THR A 583 -10.95 0.62 -25.21
C THR A 583 -10.48 -0.35 -24.13
N ILE A 584 -10.98 -0.20 -22.90
CA ILE A 584 -10.66 -1.09 -21.78
C ILE A 584 -11.17 -2.51 -22.09
N ASN A 585 -12.43 -2.65 -22.49
CA ASN A 585 -13.02 -3.95 -22.83
C ASN A 585 -12.29 -4.66 -23.97
N LYS A 586 -11.87 -3.94 -25.01
CA LYS A 586 -11.04 -4.51 -26.09
C LYS A 586 -9.72 -5.09 -25.58
N GLU A 587 -9.07 -4.43 -24.64
CA GLU A 587 -7.81 -4.93 -24.07
C GLU A 587 -8.04 -6.14 -23.17
N ILE A 588 -9.10 -6.13 -22.34
CA ILE A 588 -9.50 -7.30 -21.54
C ILE A 588 -9.77 -8.49 -22.46
N THR A 589 -10.61 -8.33 -23.48
CA THR A 589 -10.91 -9.38 -24.46
C THR A 589 -9.65 -9.89 -25.14
N ARG A 590 -8.78 -8.98 -25.60
CA ARG A 590 -7.51 -9.33 -26.25
C ARG A 590 -6.61 -10.16 -25.34
N LYS A 591 -6.46 -9.74 -24.07
CA LYS A 591 -5.63 -10.45 -23.12
C LYS A 591 -6.20 -11.80 -22.70
N ARG A 592 -7.51 -11.86 -22.46
CA ARG A 592 -8.17 -13.14 -22.15
C ARG A 592 -8.05 -14.12 -23.30
N SER A 593 -8.25 -13.68 -24.55
CA SER A 593 -8.06 -14.50 -25.75
C SER A 593 -6.61 -14.95 -25.94
N GLU A 594 -5.60 -14.09 -25.65
CA GLU A 594 -4.17 -14.43 -25.72
C GLU A 594 -3.82 -15.61 -24.80
N PHE A 595 -4.55 -15.76 -23.71
CA PHE A 595 -4.34 -16.82 -22.70
C PHE A 595 -5.40 -17.94 -22.74
N GLY A 596 -6.21 -18.00 -23.80
CA GLY A 596 -7.20 -19.09 -23.98
C GLY A 596 -8.39 -19.03 -23.01
N LEU A 597 -8.60 -17.89 -22.33
CA LEU A 597 -9.72 -17.71 -21.42
C LEU A 597 -10.99 -17.29 -22.15
N PRO A 598 -12.19 -17.57 -21.61
CA PRO A 598 -13.45 -17.14 -22.18
C PRO A 598 -13.52 -15.64 -22.41
N THR A 599 -14.11 -15.21 -23.51
CA THR A 599 -14.26 -13.81 -23.90
C THR A 599 -15.69 -13.51 -24.33
N LEU A 600 -16.06 -12.24 -24.26
CA LEU A 600 -17.32 -11.72 -24.80
C LEU A 600 -17.07 -10.97 -26.11
N GLU A 601 -18.03 -11.02 -27.03
CA GLU A 601 -18.09 -10.10 -28.17
C GLU A 601 -18.39 -8.68 -27.68
N ILE A 602 -18.06 -7.67 -28.48
CA ILE A 602 -18.28 -6.26 -28.11
C ILE A 602 -19.80 -6.02 -27.92
N GLY A 603 -20.17 -5.64 -26.69
CA GLY A 603 -21.56 -5.39 -26.31
C GLY A 603 -22.32 -6.63 -25.83
N GLN A 604 -21.78 -7.84 -25.97
CA GLN A 604 -22.38 -9.04 -25.43
C GLN A 604 -22.25 -9.08 -23.91
N THR A 605 -23.21 -9.71 -23.23
CA THR A 605 -23.18 -9.99 -21.80
C THR A 605 -22.87 -11.45 -21.53
N LEU A 606 -22.44 -11.79 -20.31
CA LEU A 606 -22.23 -13.18 -19.90
C LEU A 606 -23.52 -13.99 -20.02
N ALA A 607 -24.67 -13.41 -19.65
CA ALA A 607 -25.94 -14.06 -19.82
C ALA A 607 -26.25 -14.35 -21.32
N GLY A 608 -25.91 -13.43 -22.23
CA GLY A 608 -26.02 -13.63 -23.67
C GLY A 608 -25.12 -14.77 -24.16
N LEU A 609 -23.86 -14.79 -23.72
CA LEU A 609 -22.91 -15.87 -24.02
C LEU A 609 -23.43 -17.23 -23.51
N ARG A 610 -23.91 -17.30 -22.27
CA ARG A 610 -24.48 -18.53 -21.70
C ARG A 610 -25.70 -19.01 -22.46
N ARG A 611 -26.59 -18.09 -22.87
CA ARG A 611 -27.72 -18.39 -23.72
C ARG A 611 -27.29 -19.02 -25.06
N ASP A 612 -26.25 -18.48 -25.71
CA ASP A 612 -25.75 -19.02 -26.97
C ASP A 612 -25.17 -20.43 -26.74
N GLN A 613 -24.41 -20.64 -25.68
CA GLN A 613 -23.86 -21.96 -25.28
C GLN A 613 -24.96 -22.99 -24.94
N ILE A 614 -26.06 -22.59 -24.32
CA ILE A 614 -27.21 -23.44 -24.05
C ILE A 614 -27.85 -23.86 -25.35
N ASN A 615 -28.07 -22.94 -26.30
CA ASN A 615 -28.63 -23.25 -27.59
C ASN A 615 -27.77 -24.23 -28.42
N GLU A 616 -26.44 -23.99 -28.47
CA GLU A 616 -25.51 -24.88 -29.11
C GLU A 616 -25.53 -26.29 -28.49
N ALA A 617 -25.58 -26.39 -27.16
CA ALA A 617 -25.62 -27.66 -26.44
C ALA A 617 -26.95 -28.40 -26.72
N LEU A 618 -28.10 -27.69 -26.78
CA LEU A 618 -29.37 -28.27 -27.12
C LEU A 618 -29.42 -28.76 -28.58
N ASP A 619 -28.85 -28.01 -29.51
CA ASP A 619 -28.78 -28.37 -30.91
C ASP A 619 -27.85 -29.58 -31.16
N ALA A 620 -26.77 -29.69 -30.41
CA ALA A 620 -25.82 -30.82 -30.45
C ALA A 620 -26.44 -32.17 -30.02
N LEU A 621 -27.54 -32.14 -29.21
CA LEU A 621 -28.22 -33.36 -28.78
C LEU A 621 -28.98 -34.04 -29.93
N GLY A 622 -29.40 -33.32 -30.97
CA GLY A 622 -30.06 -33.84 -32.14
C GLY A 622 -31.24 -34.77 -31.83
N SER A 623 -31.25 -35.97 -32.42
CA SER A 623 -32.31 -36.96 -32.21
C SER A 623 -32.36 -37.54 -30.80
N SER A 624 -31.31 -37.48 -30.02
CA SER A 624 -31.25 -37.99 -28.63
C SER A 624 -32.21 -37.24 -27.68
N ALA A 625 -32.59 -36.02 -28.03
CA ALA A 625 -33.47 -35.17 -27.24
C ALA A 625 -34.94 -35.20 -27.72
N SER A 626 -35.28 -36.00 -28.75
CA SER A 626 -36.61 -36.02 -29.37
C SER A 626 -37.75 -36.38 -28.40
N ALA A 627 -37.48 -37.16 -27.37
CA ALA A 627 -38.46 -37.50 -26.33
C ALA A 627 -38.80 -36.35 -25.36
N TYR A 628 -37.98 -35.26 -25.35
CA TYR A 628 -38.05 -34.16 -24.39
C TYR A 628 -38.40 -32.82 -25.04
N THR A 629 -39.00 -32.86 -26.24
CA THR A 629 -39.31 -31.66 -27.04
C THR A 629 -40.08 -30.61 -26.24
N SER A 630 -41.05 -31.02 -25.41
CA SER A 630 -41.84 -30.09 -24.58
C SER A 630 -41.02 -29.31 -23.57
N GLN A 631 -40.04 -29.96 -22.91
CA GLN A 631 -39.16 -29.32 -21.93
C GLN A 631 -38.13 -28.40 -22.62
N ILE A 632 -37.64 -28.82 -23.78
CA ILE A 632 -36.70 -28.03 -24.59
C ILE A 632 -37.39 -26.78 -25.12
N ASP A 633 -38.63 -26.91 -25.65
CA ASP A 633 -39.41 -25.76 -26.14
C ASP A 633 -39.72 -24.79 -25.01
N ALA A 634 -40.05 -25.31 -23.81
CA ALA A 634 -40.28 -24.46 -22.64
C ALA A 634 -39.00 -23.68 -22.23
N LEU A 635 -37.82 -24.32 -22.28
CA LEU A 635 -36.56 -23.65 -22.02
C LEU A 635 -36.21 -22.62 -23.11
N LYS A 636 -36.32 -22.98 -24.38
CA LYS A 636 -36.10 -22.07 -25.50
C LYS A 636 -37.01 -20.83 -25.40
N LYS A 637 -38.29 -21.03 -25.08
CA LYS A 637 -39.23 -19.93 -24.85
C LYS A 637 -38.80 -19.02 -23.69
N ALA A 638 -38.39 -19.61 -22.57
CA ALA A 638 -37.91 -18.81 -21.45
C ALA A 638 -36.61 -18.04 -21.78
N MET A 639 -35.74 -18.59 -22.65
CA MET A 639 -34.56 -17.91 -23.14
C MET A 639 -34.82 -16.79 -24.13
N ASP A 640 -35.91 -16.86 -24.91
CA ASP A 640 -36.28 -15.81 -25.86
C ASP A 640 -36.64 -14.49 -25.17
N ASP A 641 -37.11 -14.55 -23.92
CA ASP A 641 -37.43 -13.39 -23.10
C ASP A 641 -36.18 -12.78 -22.40
N ILE A 642 -35.01 -13.42 -22.53
CA ILE A 642 -33.77 -12.98 -21.87
C ILE A 642 -32.98 -12.04 -22.78
N PRO A 643 -32.58 -10.84 -22.30
CA PRO A 643 -31.79 -9.91 -23.08
C PRO A 643 -30.38 -10.42 -23.32
N THR A 644 -29.92 -10.45 -24.57
CA THR A 644 -28.59 -10.90 -24.96
C THR A 644 -27.53 -9.80 -24.79
N TYR A 645 -27.91 -8.56 -25.04
CA TYR A 645 -27.04 -7.38 -25.04
C TYR A 645 -27.46 -6.32 -24.02
N SER A 646 -28.59 -6.51 -23.33
CA SER A 646 -29.04 -5.66 -22.23
C SER A 646 -28.61 -6.24 -20.89
N THR A 647 -28.31 -5.39 -19.97
CA THR A 647 -27.86 -5.77 -18.62
C THR A 647 -28.99 -5.96 -17.63
N TYR A 648 -30.18 -5.42 -17.90
CA TYR A 648 -31.35 -5.53 -17.00
C TYR A 648 -32.35 -6.60 -17.46
N CYS A 649 -32.80 -7.42 -16.51
CA CYS A 649 -33.87 -8.39 -16.71
C CYS A 649 -34.72 -8.48 -15.44
N GLU A 650 -36.06 -8.54 -15.63
CA GLU A 650 -37.00 -8.65 -14.51
C GLU A 650 -36.95 -10.03 -13.84
N ASP A 651 -37.21 -10.08 -12.53
CA ASP A 651 -37.20 -11.31 -11.73
C ASP A 651 -38.14 -12.40 -12.32
N THR A 652 -39.30 -12.02 -12.85
CA THR A 652 -40.25 -12.94 -13.46
C THR A 652 -39.66 -13.77 -14.61
N TYR A 653 -38.78 -13.17 -15.41
CA TYR A 653 -38.09 -13.88 -16.51
C TYR A 653 -36.94 -14.73 -16.01
N ILE A 654 -36.20 -14.26 -14.99
CA ILE A 654 -35.12 -15.02 -14.37
C ILE A 654 -35.65 -16.27 -13.67
N ASP A 655 -36.77 -16.15 -12.95
CA ASP A 655 -37.43 -17.26 -12.28
C ASP A 655 -38.03 -18.27 -13.28
N ALA A 656 -38.61 -17.80 -14.38
CA ALA A 656 -39.08 -18.66 -15.45
C ALA A 656 -37.94 -19.45 -16.12
N LEU A 657 -36.79 -18.81 -16.35
CA LEU A 657 -35.59 -19.46 -16.88
C LEU A 657 -35.07 -20.55 -15.92
N ARG A 658 -34.96 -20.27 -14.65
CA ARG A 658 -34.56 -21.25 -13.63
C ARG A 658 -35.51 -22.43 -13.53
N ALA A 659 -36.81 -22.15 -13.54
CA ALA A 659 -37.83 -23.20 -13.50
C ALA A 659 -37.73 -24.13 -14.70
N ALA A 660 -37.58 -23.58 -15.91
CA ALA A 660 -37.41 -24.36 -17.14
C ALA A 660 -36.14 -25.20 -17.14
N GLY A 661 -34.97 -24.66 -16.71
CA GLY A 661 -33.73 -25.39 -16.58
C GLY A 661 -33.80 -26.53 -15.56
N LYS A 662 -34.41 -26.29 -14.41
CA LYS A 662 -34.64 -27.32 -13.38
C LYS A 662 -35.55 -28.44 -13.86
N ALA A 663 -36.62 -28.10 -14.60
CA ALA A 663 -37.54 -29.07 -15.18
C ALA A 663 -36.86 -29.94 -16.27
N LEU A 664 -35.98 -29.35 -17.08
CA LEU A 664 -35.18 -30.07 -18.08
C LEU A 664 -34.17 -31.02 -17.42
N GLY A 665 -33.40 -30.55 -16.44
CA GLY A 665 -32.46 -31.38 -15.70
C GLY A 665 -33.11 -32.51 -14.90
N ALA A 666 -34.30 -32.31 -14.37
CA ALA A 666 -35.09 -33.33 -13.69
C ALA A 666 -35.66 -34.39 -14.63
N ALA A 667 -35.87 -34.07 -15.92
CA ALA A 667 -36.36 -35.04 -16.91
C ALA A 667 -35.32 -36.10 -17.27
N ASP A 668 -34.05 -35.72 -17.41
CA ASP A 668 -32.90 -36.62 -17.56
C ASP A 668 -31.60 -35.94 -17.16
N ALA A 669 -31.13 -36.23 -15.96
CA ALA A 669 -29.93 -35.61 -15.41
C ALA A 669 -28.64 -35.97 -16.17
N ASN A 670 -28.56 -37.15 -16.78
CA ASN A 670 -27.40 -37.57 -17.55
C ASN A 670 -27.30 -36.82 -18.89
N LEU A 671 -28.45 -36.49 -19.49
CA LEU A 671 -28.53 -35.84 -20.80
C LEU A 671 -28.48 -34.32 -20.66
N PHE A 672 -29.09 -33.78 -19.63
CA PHE A 672 -29.32 -32.33 -19.48
C PHE A 672 -28.66 -31.71 -18.26
N GLY A 673 -27.88 -32.43 -17.44
CA GLY A 673 -27.30 -31.93 -16.22
C GLY A 673 -26.40 -30.70 -16.46
N ASP A 674 -25.55 -30.76 -17.46
CA ASP A 674 -24.64 -29.66 -17.84
C ASP A 674 -25.40 -28.44 -18.39
N ILE A 675 -26.48 -28.69 -19.16
CA ILE A 675 -27.35 -27.62 -19.70
C ILE A 675 -28.09 -26.93 -18.56
N ALA A 676 -28.62 -27.70 -17.60
CA ALA A 676 -29.31 -27.15 -16.43
C ALA A 676 -28.37 -26.28 -15.58
N LYS A 677 -27.09 -26.69 -15.41
CA LYS A 677 -26.06 -25.90 -14.73
C LYS A 677 -25.80 -24.58 -15.46
N LYS A 678 -25.64 -24.61 -16.78
CA LYS A 678 -25.46 -23.39 -17.59
C LYS A 678 -26.66 -22.45 -17.53
N VAL A 679 -27.89 -23.01 -17.43
CA VAL A 679 -29.10 -22.21 -17.21
C VAL A 679 -29.07 -21.49 -15.86
N ASP A 680 -28.64 -22.17 -14.80
CA ASP A 680 -28.46 -21.53 -13.49
C ASP A 680 -27.39 -20.45 -13.50
N GLU A 681 -26.25 -20.67 -14.17
CA GLU A 681 -25.19 -19.69 -14.35
C GLU A 681 -25.69 -18.46 -15.14
N CYS A 682 -26.50 -18.68 -16.21
CA CYS A 682 -27.14 -17.59 -16.96
C CYS A 682 -28.09 -16.77 -16.06
N ALA A 683 -28.91 -17.44 -15.27
CA ALA A 683 -29.84 -16.77 -14.35
C ALA A 683 -29.11 -16.00 -13.24
N ASN A 684 -27.99 -16.51 -12.74
CA ASN A 684 -27.15 -15.83 -11.76
C ASN A 684 -26.50 -14.58 -12.35
N ALA A 685 -25.98 -14.65 -13.58
CA ALA A 685 -25.44 -13.47 -14.28
C ALA A 685 -26.50 -12.37 -14.45
N LEU A 686 -27.73 -12.74 -14.85
CA LEU A 686 -28.84 -11.79 -14.94
C LEU A 686 -29.19 -11.17 -13.58
N LYS A 687 -29.16 -11.97 -12.51
CA LYS A 687 -29.45 -11.46 -11.16
C LYS A 687 -28.36 -10.49 -10.66
N SER A 688 -27.12 -10.74 -10.99
CA SER A 688 -26.03 -9.83 -10.63
C SER A 688 -26.15 -8.46 -11.29
N TYR A 689 -26.71 -8.40 -12.51
CA TYR A 689 -26.94 -7.12 -13.20
C TYR A 689 -28.00 -6.26 -12.53
N GLN A 690 -29.00 -6.83 -11.85
CA GLN A 690 -30.04 -6.07 -11.18
C GLN A 690 -29.49 -5.18 -10.06
N SER A 691 -28.44 -5.62 -9.37
CA SER A 691 -27.78 -4.83 -8.34
C SER A 691 -26.94 -3.69 -8.92
N SER A 692 -26.33 -3.95 -10.10
CA SER A 692 -25.46 -2.97 -10.78
C SER A 692 -26.24 -1.97 -11.64
N TYR A 693 -27.39 -2.41 -12.19
CA TYR A 693 -28.25 -1.64 -13.10
C TYR A 693 -29.71 -1.69 -12.64
N PRO A 694 -30.04 -1.03 -11.51
CA PRO A 694 -31.44 -0.98 -11.07
C PRO A 694 -32.34 -0.38 -12.18
N ALA A 695 -33.55 -0.88 -12.28
CA ALA A 695 -34.52 -0.37 -13.24
C ALA A 695 -34.62 1.15 -13.12
N ALA A 696 -34.47 1.85 -14.24
CA ALA A 696 -34.67 3.29 -14.26
C ALA A 696 -36.07 3.59 -13.72
N SER A 697 -36.16 4.17 -12.55
CA SER A 697 -37.42 4.56 -11.92
C SER A 697 -38.13 5.55 -12.85
N GLY A 698 -39.10 5.07 -13.64
CA GLY A 698 -40.06 5.92 -14.33
C GLY A 698 -39.95 6.14 -15.84
N SER A 699 -39.32 5.25 -16.61
CA SER A 699 -39.49 5.24 -18.07
C SER A 699 -40.58 4.25 -18.45
N THR A 700 -41.81 4.72 -18.45
CA THR A 700 -42.88 4.05 -19.23
C THR A 700 -42.43 3.99 -20.67
N ALA A 701 -42.11 2.80 -21.13
CA ALA A 701 -41.87 2.53 -22.53
C ALA A 701 -43.08 2.96 -23.36
N LYS A 702 -42.85 3.83 -24.32
CA LYS A 702 -43.67 3.96 -25.54
C LYS A 702 -42.81 3.55 -26.71
#